data_283a0b61aaac982c848f20f44b6d8c6e
#
_entry.id   283a0b61aaac982c848f20f44b6d8c6e
#
_cell.length_a   1.000
_cell.length_b   1.000
_cell.length_c   1.000
_cell.angle_alpha   90.00
_cell.angle_beta   90.00
_cell.angle_gamma   90.00
#
_symmetry.space_group_name_H-M   'P 1'
#
loop_
_entity.id
_entity.type
_entity.pdbx_description
1 polymer ?
#
loop_
_entity_poly.entity_id
_entity_poly.type
_entity_poly.pdbx_seq_one_letter_code
_entity_poly.pdbx_strand_id
1 'polypeptide(L)'
;MNTLKCILGAVCILLFCPHLAAQKYDKVKLLERQVPVSTISHIDGFVGQRMEVNRKYLKQFPINRYIDFVVNRTHTEWDWTKAEQHGKWIESAFLSAIQNKDSVLLEKAQTVLERMLASQEPNGYVGATARSYRSDKRPIRGMDPYELYFVFHALMTVHEETGNKEALAAVEKLADYFLKYFGPGKLEFWPSNLHAPENRLKEIDVHSDFAGHGVHYSWEGTLLNDPMARLYELTGKKKYLDWSLWVVNNIDKWSGWDAFSRLDSVADGQIGVDKLQPYVHSHTFHMNFMGFLRLYRITGDKSLLRKVVGAWDDIQRRQMYITGGVSVAEHYEHDYVKPLSGNIIETCATMSWMQLTQMLLELTGDSKYADAMERLMMNHVFAAQDCENGVCRYHTAPNGSKPDGWRGFFHGPDCCTASGHRIISLLPTFMYAENDRSFYINQYLPSSYDDGKGFAFTLAGNYPEEETMTLIINNETPHKRIINLRIPSWCDKASVRVNGQMQSEIKQGEYLALNRKWSKGDKVEICFPMEERWIERSHHSDYTTYLLPKGEIMYNEVPTTKIPYAFMRGPIVYSLDMVWNKQLYNDDLDIAKDLRINTNQLPVQVSKPFVGIMGPAYQAEAMYKGSRVKVMLTPFTNAGQWYRPGEEKPNPNATAFTYAIWMYPENMKE
;
A
#
# COMPACT_ATOMS: atom_id res chain seq x y z
N MET A 1 10.10 21.27 -52.11
CA MET A 1 11.15 21.88 -51.29
C MET A 1 10.46 22.57 -50.12
N ASN A 2 10.26 21.89 -49.04
CA ASN A 2 9.83 22.49 -47.76
C ASN A 2 10.61 21.81 -46.66
N THR A 3 11.45 22.57 -46.04
CA THR A 3 12.39 22.22 -44.99
C THR A 3 11.65 21.93 -43.70
N LEU A 4 11.68 20.67 -43.24
CA LEU A 4 11.30 20.27 -41.91
C LEU A 4 12.32 20.83 -40.90
N LYS A 5 11.95 21.81 -40.12
CA LYS A 5 12.72 22.26 -38.97
C LYS A 5 12.47 21.27 -37.81
N CYS A 6 13.47 20.43 -37.54
CA CYS A 6 13.58 19.74 -36.27
C CYS A 6 13.79 20.77 -35.17
N ILE A 7 12.79 20.96 -34.32
CA ILE A 7 12.95 21.66 -33.04
C ILE A 7 13.26 20.59 -31.99
N LEU A 8 14.56 20.40 -31.74
CA LEU A 8 15.03 19.80 -30.49
C LEU A 8 14.74 20.82 -29.37
N GLY A 9 13.61 20.71 -28.77
CA GLY A 9 13.33 21.41 -27.52
C GLY A 9 14.07 20.71 -26.38
N ALA A 10 15.23 21.24 -26.01
CA ALA A 10 15.82 20.94 -24.72
C ALA A 10 14.83 21.43 -23.66
N VAL A 11 14.11 20.50 -23.03
CA VAL A 11 13.28 20.80 -21.85
C VAL A 11 14.25 21.11 -20.71
N CYS A 12 14.56 22.42 -20.54
CA CYS A 12 15.05 22.91 -19.27
C CYS A 12 13.94 22.67 -18.24
N ILE A 13 14.03 21.57 -17.51
CA ILE A 13 13.25 21.35 -16.28
C ILE A 13 13.79 22.38 -15.28
N LEU A 14 13.22 23.57 -15.31
CA LEU A 14 13.31 24.50 -14.18
C LEU A 14 12.72 23.75 -13.00
N LEU A 15 13.55 23.48 -12.00
CA LEU A 15 13.20 22.90 -10.70
C LEU A 15 12.16 23.79 -10.00
N PHE A 16 10.93 23.70 -10.44
CA PHE A 16 9.77 24.11 -9.68
C PHE A 16 9.51 22.95 -8.70
N CYS A 17 9.81 23.14 -7.43
CA CYS A 17 9.52 22.17 -6.39
C CYS A 17 8.12 22.49 -5.84
N PRO A 18 7.03 21.93 -6.40
CA PRO A 18 5.67 22.23 -5.96
C PRO A 18 5.39 21.74 -4.54
N HIS A 19 6.14 20.74 -4.07
CA HIS A 19 6.06 20.26 -2.68
C HIS A 19 6.31 21.33 -1.62
N LEU A 20 7.09 22.38 -1.93
CA LEU A 20 7.27 23.53 -1.02
C LEU A 20 6.05 24.48 -1.04
N ALA A 21 5.33 24.52 -2.15
CA ALA A 21 4.15 25.38 -2.26
C ALA A 21 2.94 24.85 -1.47
N ALA A 22 2.79 23.53 -1.38
CA ALA A 22 1.67 22.89 -0.69
C ALA A 22 1.63 23.22 0.81
N GLN A 23 2.77 23.35 1.49
CA GLN A 23 2.82 23.67 2.93
C GLN A 23 2.47 25.13 3.27
N LYS A 24 2.25 25.97 2.29
CA LYS A 24 1.90 27.39 2.51
C LYS A 24 0.62 27.59 3.32
N TYR A 25 -0.31 26.66 3.21
CA TYR A 25 -1.63 26.75 3.82
C TYR A 25 -1.79 25.87 5.06
N ASP A 26 -0.74 25.14 5.44
CA ASP A 26 -0.75 24.24 6.58
C ASP A 26 -0.47 24.99 7.87
N LYS A 27 -1.24 24.69 8.92
CA LYS A 27 -0.95 25.14 10.28
C LYS A 27 0.07 24.23 10.98
N VAL A 28 0.07 22.94 10.64
CA VAL A 28 1.01 21.97 11.17
C VAL A 28 2.04 21.61 10.10
N LYS A 29 3.31 21.84 10.39
CA LYS A 29 4.40 21.47 9.49
C LYS A 29 4.68 19.98 9.59
N LEU A 30 4.99 19.36 8.46
CA LEU A 30 5.51 18.01 8.42
C LEU A 30 6.88 17.94 9.10
N LEU A 31 7.08 16.95 9.95
CA LEU A 31 8.38 16.67 10.58
C LEU A 31 9.32 15.98 9.56
N GLU A 32 8.75 15.14 8.73
CA GLU A 32 9.41 14.47 7.61
C GLU A 32 8.60 14.71 6.34
N ARG A 33 9.20 15.22 5.29
CA ARG A 33 8.55 15.42 3.99
C ARG A 33 9.19 14.51 2.97
N GLN A 34 8.40 13.79 2.22
CA GLN A 34 8.86 12.93 1.13
C GLN A 34 9.71 13.73 0.14
N VAL A 35 10.77 13.09 -0.36
CA VAL A 35 11.57 13.66 -1.44
C VAL A 35 10.94 13.32 -2.80
N PRO A 36 11.09 14.17 -3.83
CA PRO A 36 10.58 13.88 -5.18
C PRO A 36 11.17 12.59 -5.73
N VAL A 37 10.36 11.76 -6.39
CA VAL A 37 10.82 10.48 -6.97
C VAL A 37 11.94 10.65 -7.99
N SER A 38 12.00 11.81 -8.66
CA SER A 38 13.06 12.16 -9.61
C SER A 38 14.46 12.28 -8.99
N THR A 39 14.55 12.46 -7.66
CA THR A 39 15.82 12.55 -6.92
C THR A 39 16.41 11.18 -6.58
N ILE A 40 15.64 10.10 -6.75
CA ILE A 40 16.04 8.73 -6.41
C ILE A 40 16.26 7.95 -7.72
N SER A 41 17.41 7.28 -7.81
CA SER A 41 17.75 6.46 -8.98
C SER A 41 18.47 5.18 -8.54
N HIS A 42 18.60 4.23 -9.46
CA HIS A 42 19.34 2.98 -9.23
C HIS A 42 18.89 2.23 -7.98
N ILE A 43 17.56 2.01 -7.86
CA ILE A 43 17.07 1.10 -6.82
C ILE A 43 17.39 -0.32 -7.25
N ASP A 44 18.33 -0.95 -6.53
CA ASP A 44 18.88 -2.26 -6.85
C ASP A 44 18.38 -3.36 -5.89
N GLY A 45 18.99 -4.53 -5.98
CA GLY A 45 18.64 -5.69 -5.16
C GLY A 45 17.28 -6.29 -5.49
N PHE A 46 16.73 -7.06 -4.57
CA PHE A 46 15.45 -7.75 -4.74
C PHE A 46 14.30 -6.76 -5.04
N VAL A 47 14.23 -5.68 -4.27
CA VAL A 47 13.14 -4.68 -4.42
C VAL A 47 13.22 -4.02 -5.79
N GLY A 48 14.40 -3.61 -6.24
CA GLY A 48 14.60 -3.01 -7.56
C GLY A 48 14.18 -3.94 -8.70
N GLN A 49 14.52 -5.23 -8.60
CA GLN A 49 14.09 -6.24 -9.57
C GLN A 49 12.55 -6.36 -9.63
N ARG A 50 11.87 -6.34 -8.49
CA ARG A 50 10.41 -6.43 -8.41
C ARG A 50 9.72 -5.15 -8.91
N MET A 51 10.33 -3.99 -8.68
CA MET A 51 9.88 -2.72 -9.27
C MET A 51 10.05 -2.71 -10.80
N GLU A 52 11.11 -3.32 -11.32
CA GLU A 52 11.29 -3.48 -12.77
C GLU A 52 10.23 -4.38 -13.40
N VAL A 53 9.84 -5.46 -12.72
CA VAL A 53 8.71 -6.31 -13.13
C VAL A 53 7.41 -5.49 -13.18
N ASN A 54 7.17 -4.64 -12.18
CA ASN A 54 6.02 -3.72 -12.16
C ASN A 54 6.05 -2.74 -13.36
N ARG A 55 7.21 -2.15 -13.64
CA ARG A 55 7.40 -1.21 -14.76
C ARG A 55 7.13 -1.87 -16.12
N LYS A 56 7.61 -3.10 -16.32
CA LYS A 56 7.31 -3.90 -17.52
C LYS A 56 5.81 -4.17 -17.66
N TYR A 57 5.15 -4.52 -16.57
CA TYR A 57 3.70 -4.72 -16.57
C TYR A 57 2.96 -3.43 -16.96
N LEU A 58 3.30 -2.27 -16.38
CA LEU A 58 2.67 -0.99 -16.71
C LEU A 58 2.81 -0.66 -18.22
N LYS A 59 3.95 -0.98 -18.84
CA LYS A 59 4.13 -0.83 -20.29
C LYS A 59 3.21 -1.71 -21.11
N GLN A 60 2.95 -2.92 -20.65
CA GLN A 60 2.15 -3.92 -21.36
C GLN A 60 0.65 -3.82 -21.05
N PHE A 61 0.30 -3.15 -19.94
CA PHE A 61 -1.09 -3.05 -19.48
C PHE A 61 -2.00 -2.45 -20.56
N PRO A 62 -3.16 -3.08 -20.84
CA PRO A 62 -4.07 -2.65 -21.90
C PRO A 62 -4.91 -1.43 -21.47
N ILE A 63 -4.24 -0.35 -21.06
CA ILE A 63 -4.88 0.83 -20.47
C ILE A 63 -5.89 1.49 -21.39
N ASN A 64 -5.72 1.40 -22.71
CA ASN A 64 -6.65 1.96 -23.66
C ASN A 64 -8.08 1.42 -23.49
N ARG A 65 -8.23 0.16 -23.15
CA ARG A 65 -9.54 -0.44 -22.86
C ARG A 65 -10.26 0.27 -21.70
N TYR A 66 -9.52 0.70 -20.69
CA TYR A 66 -10.07 1.34 -19.49
C TYR A 66 -10.32 2.83 -19.69
N ILE A 67 -9.46 3.50 -20.43
CA ILE A 67 -9.70 4.90 -20.77
C ILE A 67 -10.88 5.05 -21.73
N ASP A 68 -11.16 4.06 -22.54
CA ASP A 68 -12.33 4.05 -23.43
C ASP A 68 -13.66 4.08 -22.63
N PHE A 69 -13.72 3.52 -21.42
CA PHE A 69 -14.89 3.65 -20.55
C PHE A 69 -15.15 5.10 -20.16
N VAL A 70 -14.10 5.87 -19.90
CA VAL A 70 -14.20 7.30 -19.57
C VAL A 70 -14.53 8.15 -20.80
N VAL A 71 -13.88 7.88 -21.91
CA VAL A 71 -14.12 8.61 -23.17
C VAL A 71 -15.53 8.41 -23.68
N ASN A 72 -16.01 7.17 -23.66
CA ASN A 72 -17.31 6.80 -24.20
C ASN A 72 -18.46 6.91 -23.17
N ARG A 73 -18.15 6.98 -21.88
CA ARG A 73 -19.14 7.06 -20.76
C ARG A 73 -20.19 5.96 -20.87
N THR A 74 -19.72 4.73 -20.70
CA THR A 74 -20.56 3.54 -20.91
C THR A 74 -21.15 2.96 -19.64
N HIS A 75 -20.68 3.42 -18.44
CA HIS A 75 -21.05 2.83 -17.17
C HIS A 75 -22.41 3.28 -16.67
N THR A 76 -23.12 2.33 -16.09
CA THR A 76 -24.35 2.52 -15.31
C THR A 76 -24.11 2.01 -13.89
N GLU A 77 -25.13 1.95 -13.04
CA GLU A 77 -24.98 1.53 -11.63
C GLU A 77 -24.27 0.17 -11.48
N TRP A 78 -24.47 -0.73 -12.42
CA TRP A 78 -23.98 -2.11 -12.37
C TRP A 78 -22.54 -2.32 -12.87
N ASP A 79 -21.95 -1.32 -13.49
CA ASP A 79 -20.60 -1.43 -14.05
C ASP A 79 -19.56 -1.10 -12.97
N TRP A 80 -19.24 -2.09 -12.17
CA TRP A 80 -18.36 -1.95 -11.01
C TRP A 80 -16.87 -2.06 -11.35
N THR A 81 -16.02 -1.32 -10.60
CA THR A 81 -14.55 -1.42 -10.49
C THR A 81 -13.69 -1.31 -11.76
N LYS A 82 -14.23 -0.97 -12.92
CA LYS A 82 -13.42 -0.89 -14.14
C LYS A 82 -12.83 0.49 -14.40
N ALA A 83 -13.51 1.55 -13.94
CA ALA A 83 -13.10 2.92 -14.24
C ALA A 83 -12.07 3.49 -13.26
N GLU A 84 -11.77 2.85 -12.15
CA GLU A 84 -10.66 3.22 -11.26
C GLU A 84 -9.28 2.91 -11.85
N GLN A 85 -9.22 1.95 -12.78
CA GLN A 85 -7.97 1.47 -13.37
C GLN A 85 -7.16 2.59 -14.01
N HIS A 86 -7.81 3.53 -14.69
CA HIS A 86 -7.10 4.61 -15.37
C HIS A 86 -6.44 5.58 -14.40
N GLY A 87 -7.11 5.96 -13.30
CA GLY A 87 -6.52 6.84 -12.28
C GLY A 87 -5.30 6.20 -11.62
N LYS A 88 -5.45 4.96 -11.12
CA LYS A 88 -4.36 4.20 -10.51
C LYS A 88 -3.19 3.99 -11.47
N TRP A 89 -3.48 3.65 -12.73
CA TRP A 89 -2.44 3.41 -13.72
C TRP A 89 -1.70 4.70 -14.12
N ILE A 90 -2.40 5.83 -14.35
CA ILE A 90 -1.77 7.11 -14.70
C ILE A 90 -0.77 7.51 -13.62
N GLU A 91 -1.17 7.52 -12.34
CA GLU A 91 -0.28 7.85 -11.24
C GLU A 91 0.93 6.91 -11.20
N SER A 92 0.70 5.60 -11.27
CA SER A 92 1.75 4.59 -11.26
C SER A 92 2.75 4.75 -12.41
N ALA A 93 2.23 5.01 -13.62
CA ALA A 93 3.05 5.14 -14.83
C ALA A 93 3.91 6.41 -14.80
N PHE A 94 3.36 7.54 -14.37
CA PHE A 94 4.14 8.78 -14.23
C PHE A 94 5.23 8.63 -13.18
N LEU A 95 4.92 8.16 -11.98
CA LEU A 95 5.91 7.97 -10.91
C LEU A 95 7.03 7.02 -11.34
N SER A 96 6.66 5.85 -11.90
CA SER A 96 7.64 4.86 -12.36
C SER A 96 8.48 5.36 -13.53
N ALA A 97 7.88 6.08 -14.48
CA ALA A 97 8.58 6.63 -15.62
C ALA A 97 9.59 7.74 -15.22
N ILE A 98 9.18 8.64 -14.35
CA ILE A 98 10.03 9.75 -13.86
C ILE A 98 11.20 9.19 -13.05
N GLN A 99 10.93 8.30 -12.10
CA GLN A 99 11.95 7.69 -11.25
C GLN A 99 13.01 6.94 -12.06
N ASN A 100 12.60 6.21 -13.11
CA ASN A 100 13.50 5.40 -13.93
C ASN A 100 13.98 6.13 -15.22
N LYS A 101 13.56 7.37 -15.45
CA LYS A 101 13.83 8.11 -16.69
C LYS A 101 13.39 7.33 -17.95
N ASP A 102 12.24 6.63 -17.84
CA ASP A 102 11.71 5.76 -18.89
C ASP A 102 10.82 6.56 -19.85
N SER A 103 11.41 7.02 -20.96
CA SER A 103 10.73 7.85 -21.95
C SER A 103 9.56 7.13 -22.64
N VAL A 104 9.65 5.81 -22.84
CA VAL A 104 8.59 5.03 -23.50
C VAL A 104 7.34 4.93 -22.61
N LEU A 105 7.54 4.65 -21.31
CA LEU A 105 6.41 4.62 -20.38
C LEU A 105 5.83 6.02 -20.16
N LEU A 106 6.68 7.06 -20.12
CA LEU A 106 6.25 8.45 -19.97
C LEU A 106 5.40 8.91 -21.15
N GLU A 107 5.82 8.64 -22.40
CA GLU A 107 5.07 8.96 -23.61
C GLU A 107 3.69 8.26 -23.61
N LYS A 108 3.65 6.98 -23.25
CA LYS A 108 2.40 6.24 -23.12
C LYS A 108 1.49 6.87 -22.04
N ALA A 109 2.05 7.25 -20.89
CA ALA A 109 1.30 7.87 -19.81
C ALA A 109 0.75 9.25 -20.19
N GLN A 110 1.54 10.06 -20.90
CA GLN A 110 1.11 11.36 -21.42
C GLN A 110 -0.05 11.20 -22.42
N THR A 111 0.07 10.28 -23.37
CA THR A 111 -1.00 10.00 -24.35
C THR A 111 -2.31 9.60 -23.67
N VAL A 112 -2.25 8.76 -22.64
CA VAL A 112 -3.44 8.35 -21.88
C VAL A 112 -4.04 9.52 -21.10
N LEU A 113 -3.21 10.32 -20.46
CA LEU A 113 -3.62 11.53 -19.76
C LEU A 113 -4.32 12.50 -20.71
N GLU A 114 -3.73 12.80 -21.86
CA GLU A 114 -4.31 13.70 -22.87
C GLU A 114 -5.68 13.21 -23.35
N ARG A 115 -5.85 11.91 -23.60
CA ARG A 115 -7.14 11.32 -23.95
C ARG A 115 -8.18 11.50 -22.84
N MET A 116 -7.79 11.31 -21.59
CA MET A 116 -8.67 11.52 -20.44
C MET A 116 -9.07 13.00 -20.34
N LEU A 117 -8.10 13.92 -20.41
CA LEU A 117 -8.35 15.36 -20.32
C LEU A 117 -9.25 15.87 -21.46
N ALA A 118 -9.00 15.42 -22.70
CA ALA A 118 -9.83 15.76 -23.85
C ALA A 118 -11.28 15.25 -23.72
N SER A 119 -11.52 14.20 -22.92
CA SER A 119 -12.84 13.67 -22.66
C SER A 119 -13.62 14.42 -21.56
N GLN A 120 -12.96 15.29 -20.77
CA GLN A 120 -13.62 16.01 -19.70
C GLN A 120 -14.77 16.88 -20.21
N GLU A 121 -15.93 16.71 -19.60
CA GLU A 121 -17.12 17.48 -19.99
C GLU A 121 -16.99 18.97 -19.60
N PRO A 122 -17.71 19.89 -20.30
CA PRO A 122 -17.68 21.32 -19.96
C PRO A 122 -18.06 21.62 -18.51
N ASN A 123 -18.89 20.75 -17.89
CA ASN A 123 -19.31 20.87 -16.49
C ASN A 123 -18.23 20.37 -15.51
N GLY A 124 -17.14 19.77 -15.99
CA GLY A 124 -16.02 19.26 -15.19
C GLY A 124 -16.02 17.75 -14.97
N TYR A 125 -17.08 17.02 -15.29
CA TYR A 125 -17.13 15.59 -15.10
C TYR A 125 -16.14 14.84 -16.03
N VAL A 126 -15.41 13.85 -15.48
CA VAL A 126 -14.39 13.07 -16.20
C VAL A 126 -14.47 11.57 -15.85
N GLY A 127 -15.61 11.12 -15.32
CA GLY A 127 -15.85 9.71 -14.99
C GLY A 127 -16.43 8.90 -16.14
N ALA A 128 -16.66 7.63 -15.88
CA ALA A 128 -17.17 6.66 -16.86
C ALA A 128 -18.70 6.58 -16.94
N THR A 129 -19.43 7.24 -16.04
CA THR A 129 -20.88 7.14 -15.94
C THR A 129 -21.58 7.79 -17.14
N ALA A 130 -22.46 7.02 -17.77
CA ALA A 130 -23.21 7.42 -18.95
C ALA A 130 -24.00 8.73 -18.72
N ARG A 131 -24.02 9.62 -19.72
CA ARG A 131 -24.79 10.86 -19.64
C ARG A 131 -26.28 10.63 -19.44
N SER A 132 -26.83 9.61 -20.09
CA SER A 132 -28.23 9.21 -19.97
C SER A 132 -28.61 8.73 -18.58
N TYR A 133 -27.63 8.26 -17.80
CA TYR A 133 -27.83 7.83 -16.42
C TYR A 133 -27.81 9.00 -15.44
N ARG A 134 -27.10 10.09 -15.75
CA ARG A 134 -26.92 11.25 -14.87
C ARG A 134 -28.03 12.31 -15.07
N SER A 135 -28.44 12.92 -13.97
CA SER A 135 -29.39 14.06 -13.94
C SER A 135 -29.01 15.01 -12.78
N ASP A 136 -29.66 16.16 -12.68
CA ASP A 136 -29.44 17.08 -11.56
C ASP A 136 -29.80 16.47 -10.19
N LYS A 137 -30.70 15.49 -10.16
CA LYS A 137 -31.07 14.73 -8.95
C LYS A 137 -30.17 13.54 -8.70
N ARG A 138 -29.46 13.07 -9.72
CA ARG A 138 -28.53 11.94 -9.68
C ARG A 138 -27.31 12.27 -10.56
N PRO A 139 -26.43 13.18 -10.09
CA PRO A 139 -25.30 13.65 -10.91
C PRO A 139 -24.20 12.61 -11.08
N ILE A 140 -24.16 11.57 -10.25
CA ILE A 140 -23.16 10.50 -10.23
C ILE A 140 -23.85 9.16 -10.03
N ARG A 141 -23.12 8.05 -10.27
CA ARG A 141 -23.49 6.73 -9.77
C ARG A 141 -22.76 6.44 -8.44
N GLY A 142 -23.16 5.38 -7.73
CA GLY A 142 -22.63 5.04 -6.42
C GLY A 142 -21.12 4.86 -6.37
N MET A 143 -20.54 4.29 -7.42
CA MET A 143 -19.09 4.03 -7.50
C MET A 143 -18.22 5.22 -7.97
N ASP A 144 -18.82 6.27 -8.52
CA ASP A 144 -18.06 7.42 -9.03
C ASP A 144 -17.10 8.03 -7.99
N PRO A 145 -17.45 8.22 -6.71
CA PRO A 145 -16.54 8.78 -5.73
C PRO A 145 -15.29 7.93 -5.54
N TYR A 146 -15.45 6.61 -5.46
CA TYR A 146 -14.33 5.70 -5.31
C TYR A 146 -13.41 5.71 -6.55
N GLU A 147 -13.99 5.62 -7.73
CA GLU A 147 -13.21 5.63 -8.97
C GLU A 147 -12.54 6.98 -9.21
N LEU A 148 -13.26 8.08 -8.99
CA LEU A 148 -12.76 9.42 -9.18
C LEU A 148 -11.76 9.86 -8.11
N TYR A 149 -11.76 9.24 -6.92
CA TYR A 149 -10.71 9.44 -5.92
C TYR A 149 -9.33 9.23 -6.53
N PHE A 150 -9.14 8.16 -7.29
CA PHE A 150 -7.85 7.88 -7.93
C PHE A 150 -7.56 8.82 -9.11
N VAL A 151 -8.58 9.33 -9.78
CA VAL A 151 -8.41 10.38 -10.81
C VAL A 151 -7.95 11.70 -10.18
N PHE A 152 -8.56 12.11 -9.07
CA PHE A 152 -8.12 13.26 -8.30
C PHE A 152 -6.64 13.15 -7.94
N HIS A 153 -6.23 12.04 -7.34
CA HIS A 153 -4.85 11.83 -6.93
C HIS A 153 -3.90 11.78 -8.11
N ALA A 154 -4.25 11.09 -9.18
CA ALA A 154 -3.43 11.01 -10.39
C ALA A 154 -3.17 12.40 -10.99
N LEU A 155 -4.21 13.21 -11.17
CA LEU A 155 -4.07 14.55 -11.74
C LEU A 155 -3.22 15.49 -10.86
N MET A 156 -3.40 15.41 -9.53
CA MET A 156 -2.59 16.19 -8.59
C MET A 156 -1.13 15.72 -8.60
N THR A 157 -0.88 14.41 -8.57
CA THR A 157 0.47 13.85 -8.63
C THR A 157 1.17 14.21 -9.95
N VAL A 158 0.48 14.13 -11.08
CA VAL A 158 1.04 14.57 -12.37
C VAL A 158 1.40 16.06 -12.32
N HIS A 159 0.55 16.90 -11.75
CA HIS A 159 0.87 18.33 -11.59
C HIS A 159 2.11 18.53 -10.69
N GLU A 160 2.17 17.86 -9.55
CA GLU A 160 3.26 18.01 -8.59
C GLU A 160 4.61 17.50 -9.13
N GLU A 161 4.61 16.39 -9.87
CA GLU A 161 5.85 15.81 -10.42
C GLU A 161 6.33 16.46 -11.72
N THR A 162 5.41 17.04 -12.51
CA THR A 162 5.73 17.54 -13.85
C THR A 162 5.49 19.04 -14.07
N GLY A 163 4.79 19.70 -13.16
CA GLY A 163 4.32 21.08 -13.33
C GLY A 163 3.18 21.22 -14.33
N ASN A 164 2.51 20.12 -14.73
CA ASN A 164 1.42 20.14 -15.71
C ASN A 164 0.20 20.94 -15.19
N LYS A 165 -0.03 22.10 -15.78
CA LYS A 165 -1.12 23.02 -15.37
C LYS A 165 -2.49 22.57 -15.87
N GLU A 166 -2.55 21.79 -16.96
CA GLU A 166 -3.81 21.26 -17.49
C GLU A 166 -4.38 20.20 -16.56
N ALA A 167 -3.50 19.35 -15.98
CA ALA A 167 -3.90 18.38 -14.97
C ALA A 167 -4.49 19.08 -13.72
N LEU A 168 -3.85 20.16 -13.24
CA LEU A 168 -4.39 20.95 -12.13
C LEU A 168 -5.75 21.60 -12.48
N ALA A 169 -5.86 22.19 -13.67
CA ALA A 169 -7.12 22.79 -14.11
C ALA A 169 -8.24 21.75 -14.26
N ALA A 170 -7.90 20.54 -14.71
CA ALA A 170 -8.88 19.45 -14.85
C ALA A 170 -9.38 18.95 -13.50
N VAL A 171 -8.48 18.77 -12.53
CA VAL A 171 -8.90 18.33 -11.19
C VAL A 171 -9.72 19.38 -10.46
N GLU A 172 -9.42 20.68 -10.67
CA GLU A 172 -10.25 21.77 -10.15
C GLU A 172 -11.67 21.76 -10.74
N LYS A 173 -11.80 21.55 -12.06
CA LYS A 173 -13.12 21.41 -12.70
C LYS A 173 -13.90 20.20 -12.19
N LEU A 174 -13.20 19.07 -11.96
CA LEU A 174 -13.81 17.88 -11.38
C LEU A 174 -14.30 18.17 -9.94
N ALA A 175 -13.48 18.83 -9.13
CA ALA A 175 -13.88 19.24 -7.79
C ALA A 175 -15.11 20.19 -7.83
N ASP A 176 -15.09 21.17 -8.71
CA ASP A 176 -16.21 22.11 -8.89
C ASP A 176 -17.50 21.41 -9.34
N TYR A 177 -17.40 20.29 -10.09
CA TYR A 177 -18.54 19.44 -10.40
C TYR A 177 -19.19 18.89 -9.13
N PHE A 178 -18.39 18.33 -8.20
CA PHE A 178 -18.91 17.85 -6.93
C PHE A 178 -19.50 18.99 -6.08
N LEU A 179 -18.81 20.11 -6.00
CA LEU A 179 -19.28 21.28 -5.25
C LEU A 179 -20.58 21.89 -5.83
N LYS A 180 -20.83 21.70 -7.12
CA LYS A 180 -22.09 22.14 -7.74
C LYS A 180 -23.29 21.39 -7.19
N TYR A 181 -23.17 20.08 -7.04
CA TYR A 181 -24.28 19.20 -6.69
C TYR A 181 -24.37 18.87 -5.21
N PHE A 182 -23.24 18.73 -4.52
CA PHE A 182 -23.15 18.28 -3.13
C PHE A 182 -22.63 19.40 -2.22
N GLY A 183 -23.23 19.55 -1.06
CA GLY A 183 -22.86 20.57 -0.10
C GLY A 183 -24.00 21.05 0.76
N PRO A 184 -23.77 22.00 1.67
CA PRO A 184 -24.83 22.60 2.48
C PRO A 184 -25.95 23.17 1.63
N GLY A 185 -27.19 22.72 1.88
CA GLY A 185 -28.39 23.19 1.14
C GLY A 185 -28.53 22.64 -0.28
N LYS A 186 -27.70 21.65 -0.65
CA LYS A 186 -27.72 20.91 -1.92
C LYS A 186 -28.07 19.45 -1.66
N LEU A 187 -27.75 18.57 -2.64
CA LEU A 187 -27.83 17.15 -2.36
C LEU A 187 -26.92 16.85 -1.16
N GLU A 188 -27.52 16.31 -0.14
CA GLU A 188 -26.77 15.71 0.94
C GLU A 188 -26.14 14.43 0.41
N PHE A 189 -25.10 13.99 1.13
CA PHE A 189 -24.30 12.89 0.67
C PHE A 189 -25.19 11.74 0.41
N TRP A 190 -24.85 11.24 -0.73
CA TRP A 190 -25.54 10.21 -1.32
C TRP A 190 -26.03 9.20 -0.38
N PRO A 191 -26.96 8.69 -0.93
CA PRO A 191 -27.61 7.57 -0.42
C PRO A 191 -26.79 6.32 -0.66
N SER A 192 -25.63 6.40 -0.27
CA SER A 192 -24.96 5.27 0.23
C SER A 192 -25.73 4.48 1.22
N ASN A 193 -26.69 4.50 1.16
CA ASN A 193 -27.95 4.42 1.72
C ASN A 193 -28.57 3.10 1.55
N LEU A 194 -27.74 2.15 1.63
CA LEU A 194 -28.14 0.83 2.00
C LEU A 194 -28.74 0.77 3.42
N HIS A 195 -28.61 1.84 4.18
CA HIS A 195 -29.32 2.07 5.44
C HIS A 195 -30.29 3.26 5.39
N ALA A 196 -30.54 3.82 4.21
CA ALA A 196 -31.71 4.66 4.10
C ALA A 196 -32.94 3.84 4.44
N PRO A 197 -33.92 4.43 5.14
CA PRO A 197 -35.22 3.81 5.35
C PRO A 197 -35.73 3.21 4.03
N GLU A 198 -36.35 2.03 4.07
CA GLU A 198 -36.79 1.28 2.86
C GLU A 198 -37.55 2.13 1.82
N ASN A 199 -38.21 3.19 2.25
CA ASN A 199 -38.89 4.12 1.39
C ASN A 199 -37.96 4.98 0.53
N ARG A 200 -36.71 5.26 0.98
CA ARG A 200 -35.70 5.98 0.19
C ARG A 200 -34.95 5.07 -0.79
N LEU A 201 -34.79 3.78 -0.47
CA LEU A 201 -34.21 2.81 -1.39
C LEU A 201 -35.01 2.67 -2.67
N LYS A 202 -36.36 2.79 -2.58
CA LYS A 202 -37.25 2.77 -3.73
C LYS A 202 -37.12 3.99 -4.65
N GLU A 203 -36.73 5.15 -4.10
CA GLU A 203 -36.53 6.37 -4.88
C GLU A 203 -35.19 6.42 -5.63
N ILE A 204 -34.25 5.54 -5.28
CA ILE A 204 -32.87 5.58 -5.74
C ILE A 204 -32.56 4.46 -6.72
N ASP A 205 -33.49 3.53 -6.90
CA ASP A 205 -33.32 2.36 -7.80
C ASP A 205 -32.06 1.52 -7.50
N VAL A 206 -31.73 1.38 -6.20
CA VAL A 206 -30.62 0.55 -5.73
C VAL A 206 -31.09 -0.87 -5.60
N HIS A 207 -30.53 -1.76 -6.38
CA HIS A 207 -30.88 -3.17 -6.34
C HIS A 207 -30.47 -3.82 -5.02
N SER A 208 -31.37 -4.64 -4.49
CA SER A 208 -31.22 -5.37 -3.22
C SER A 208 -30.03 -6.33 -3.14
N ASP A 209 -29.46 -6.73 -4.29
CA ASP A 209 -28.35 -7.67 -4.35
C ASP A 209 -27.01 -7.06 -3.90
N PHE A 210 -26.91 -5.74 -3.85
CA PHE A 210 -25.81 -5.01 -3.23
C PHE A 210 -25.98 -4.75 -1.74
N ALA A 211 -27.11 -5.10 -1.17
CA ALA A 211 -27.39 -4.92 0.25
C ALA A 211 -26.36 -5.63 1.17
N GLY A 212 -25.75 -6.71 0.70
CA GLY A 212 -24.65 -7.40 1.37
C GLY A 212 -23.31 -6.64 1.39
N HIS A 213 -23.14 -5.68 0.50
CA HIS A 213 -21.98 -4.80 0.40
C HIS A 213 -22.27 -3.37 0.88
N GLY A 214 -23.35 -3.20 1.62
CA GLY A 214 -23.92 -1.91 1.99
C GLY A 214 -23.02 -0.91 2.67
N VAL A 215 -21.98 -1.41 3.25
CA VAL A 215 -20.98 -0.59 3.93
C VAL A 215 -20.12 0.18 2.96
N HIS A 216 -19.82 -0.39 1.81
CA HIS A 216 -18.97 0.23 0.81
C HIS A 216 -19.48 1.59 0.37
N TYR A 217 -20.74 1.72 0.09
CA TYR A 217 -21.31 2.91 -0.51
C TYR A 217 -21.31 4.14 0.40
N SER A 218 -21.50 3.96 1.70
CA SER A 218 -21.49 5.09 2.62
C SER A 218 -20.10 5.67 2.82
N TRP A 219 -19.12 4.81 2.87
CA TRP A 219 -17.74 5.20 3.10
C TRP A 219 -17.05 5.69 1.82
N GLU A 220 -17.46 5.22 0.68
CA GLU A 220 -16.88 5.61 -0.60
C GLU A 220 -17.19 7.04 -0.97
N GLY A 221 -18.34 7.53 -0.58
CA GLY A 221 -18.64 8.93 -0.80
C GLY A 221 -17.84 9.89 0.03
N THR A 222 -17.65 9.55 1.28
CA THR A 222 -16.96 10.41 2.23
C THR A 222 -15.47 10.48 1.99
N LEU A 223 -14.87 9.49 1.34
CA LEU A 223 -13.43 9.45 1.06
C LEU A 223 -12.91 10.62 0.22
N LEU A 224 -13.79 11.31 -0.53
CA LEU A 224 -13.40 12.52 -1.27
C LEU A 224 -13.00 13.69 -0.36
N ASN A 225 -13.18 13.58 0.97
CA ASN A 225 -12.62 14.55 1.92
C ASN A 225 -11.09 14.65 1.79
N ASP A 226 -10.38 13.58 1.50
CA ASP A 226 -8.93 13.55 1.31
C ASP A 226 -8.49 14.32 0.05
N PRO A 227 -8.92 13.97 -1.18
CA PRO A 227 -8.46 14.70 -2.36
C PRO A 227 -8.92 16.15 -2.40
N MET A 228 -10.07 16.51 -1.80
CA MET A 228 -10.50 17.90 -1.68
C MET A 228 -9.60 18.70 -0.73
N ALA A 229 -9.20 18.11 0.40
CA ALA A 229 -8.24 18.73 1.30
C ALA A 229 -6.87 18.90 0.62
N ARG A 230 -6.38 17.87 -0.12
CA ARG A 230 -5.14 17.97 -0.91
C ARG A 230 -5.22 19.07 -1.98
N LEU A 231 -6.36 19.22 -2.63
CA LEU A 231 -6.55 20.27 -3.62
C LEU A 231 -6.54 21.68 -2.99
N TYR A 232 -7.04 21.82 -1.75
CA TYR A 232 -6.86 23.06 -0.98
C TYR A 232 -5.39 23.33 -0.69
N GLU A 233 -4.61 22.33 -0.26
CA GLU A 233 -3.16 22.47 -0.01
C GLU A 233 -2.41 22.98 -1.26
N LEU A 234 -2.80 22.50 -2.44
CA LEU A 234 -2.17 22.92 -3.71
C LEU A 234 -2.61 24.31 -4.17
N THR A 235 -3.88 24.70 -3.94
CA THR A 235 -4.48 25.87 -4.59
C THR A 235 -4.78 27.03 -3.63
N GLY A 236 -4.93 26.75 -2.33
CA GLY A 236 -5.40 27.70 -1.33
C GLY A 236 -6.88 28.11 -1.48
N LYS A 237 -7.63 27.46 -2.37
CA LYS A 237 -9.03 27.79 -2.62
C LYS A 237 -9.93 27.25 -1.51
N LYS A 238 -10.35 28.12 -0.60
CA LYS A 238 -11.11 27.79 0.62
C LYS A 238 -12.34 26.92 0.38
N LYS A 239 -12.99 27.02 -0.78
CA LYS A 239 -14.17 26.20 -1.12
C LYS A 239 -13.92 24.71 -1.01
N TYR A 240 -12.72 24.24 -1.32
CA TYR A 240 -12.34 22.80 -1.22
C TYR A 240 -12.16 22.38 0.23
N LEU A 241 -11.54 23.22 1.05
CA LEU A 241 -11.44 22.99 2.49
C LEU A 241 -12.81 22.97 3.17
N ASP A 242 -13.65 23.98 2.87
CA ASP A 242 -14.99 24.09 3.46
C ASP A 242 -15.84 22.86 3.12
N TRP A 243 -15.72 22.34 1.89
CA TRP A 243 -16.41 21.13 1.47
C TRP A 243 -15.88 19.89 2.18
N SER A 244 -14.56 19.73 2.31
CA SER A 244 -13.95 18.61 3.02
C SER A 244 -14.37 18.59 4.50
N LEU A 245 -14.37 19.75 5.17
CA LEU A 245 -14.84 19.89 6.55
C LEU A 245 -16.34 19.58 6.67
N TRP A 246 -17.15 20.00 5.70
CA TRP A 246 -18.57 19.66 5.67
C TRP A 246 -18.77 18.13 5.57
N VAL A 247 -17.99 17.43 4.75
CA VAL A 247 -18.03 15.97 4.67
C VAL A 247 -17.74 15.35 6.03
N VAL A 248 -16.61 15.69 6.64
CA VAL A 248 -16.17 15.07 7.90
C VAL A 248 -17.14 15.37 9.04
N ASN A 249 -17.69 16.59 9.12
CA ASN A 249 -18.65 16.98 10.17
C ASN A 249 -20.04 16.29 10.04
N ASN A 250 -20.32 15.68 8.91
CA ASN A 250 -21.60 14.99 8.69
C ASN A 250 -21.44 13.48 8.42
N ILE A 251 -20.23 12.93 8.56
CA ILE A 251 -19.90 11.58 8.11
C ILE A 251 -20.76 10.53 8.84
N ASP A 252 -20.95 10.65 10.15
CA ASP A 252 -21.77 9.70 10.94
C ASP A 252 -23.26 9.85 10.60
N LYS A 253 -23.74 11.06 10.35
CA LYS A 253 -25.12 11.30 9.92
C LYS A 253 -25.45 10.55 8.64
N TRP A 254 -24.53 10.49 7.69
CA TRP A 254 -24.77 9.86 6.39
C TRP A 254 -24.51 8.37 6.39
N SER A 255 -23.54 7.92 7.17
CA SER A 255 -23.28 6.50 7.33
C SER A 255 -24.39 5.77 8.09
N GLY A 256 -25.22 6.51 8.83
CA GLY A 256 -26.18 5.93 9.75
C GLY A 256 -25.53 5.21 10.94
N TRP A 257 -24.22 5.38 11.08
CA TRP A 257 -23.39 4.77 12.11
C TRP A 257 -22.55 5.84 12.77
N ASP A 258 -22.43 5.79 14.05
CA ASP A 258 -21.60 6.70 14.83
C ASP A 258 -20.11 6.29 14.82
N ALA A 259 -19.66 5.64 13.74
CA ALA A 259 -18.34 5.02 13.67
C ALA A 259 -17.22 6.04 13.85
N PHE A 260 -17.31 7.19 13.22
CA PHE A 260 -16.25 8.21 13.35
C PHE A 260 -16.27 8.93 14.70
N SER A 261 -17.45 9.19 15.29
CA SER A 261 -17.53 9.73 16.65
C SER A 261 -17.00 8.72 17.68
N ARG A 262 -17.23 7.42 17.48
CA ARG A 262 -16.70 6.36 18.36
C ARG A 262 -15.19 6.15 18.25
N LEU A 263 -14.51 6.72 17.26
CA LEU A 263 -13.05 6.69 17.19
C LEU A 263 -12.36 7.31 18.43
N ASP A 264 -13.01 8.22 19.13
CA ASP A 264 -12.50 8.70 20.42
C ASP A 264 -12.43 7.57 21.46
N SER A 265 -13.44 6.70 21.50
CA SER A 265 -13.42 5.51 22.38
C SER A 265 -12.36 4.49 21.97
N VAL A 266 -12.04 4.38 20.67
CA VAL A 266 -10.91 3.57 20.20
C VAL A 266 -9.60 4.18 20.68
N ALA A 267 -9.43 5.48 20.52
CA ALA A 267 -8.23 6.19 20.95
C ALA A 267 -8.02 6.15 22.46
N ASP A 268 -9.09 6.04 23.25
CA ASP A 268 -9.06 5.84 24.70
C ASP A 268 -8.85 4.37 25.11
N GLY A 269 -8.81 3.44 24.16
CA GLY A 269 -8.67 2.02 24.42
C GLY A 269 -9.90 1.36 25.04
N GLN A 270 -11.05 2.01 24.98
CA GLN A 270 -12.33 1.50 25.54
C GLN A 270 -12.94 0.43 24.64
N ILE A 271 -12.79 0.59 23.31
CA ILE A 271 -13.25 -0.37 22.30
C ILE A 271 -12.17 -0.54 21.24
N GLY A 272 -12.25 -1.58 20.44
CA GLY A 272 -11.42 -1.76 19.25
C GLY A 272 -12.11 -1.30 17.96
N VAL A 273 -11.36 -1.21 16.86
CA VAL A 273 -11.91 -0.88 15.54
C VAL A 273 -12.96 -1.90 15.08
N ASP A 274 -12.86 -3.15 15.54
CA ASP A 274 -13.82 -4.23 15.27
C ASP A 274 -15.22 -3.95 15.83
N LYS A 275 -15.36 -3.03 16.79
CA LYS A 275 -16.63 -2.61 17.38
C LYS A 275 -17.22 -1.37 16.72
N LEU A 276 -16.57 -0.81 15.70
CA LEU A 276 -17.07 0.34 14.91
C LEU A 276 -18.09 -0.07 13.84
N GLN A 277 -18.94 -0.99 14.16
CA GLN A 277 -19.85 -1.73 13.29
C GLN A 277 -20.93 -0.87 12.58
N PRO A 278 -21.57 -1.41 11.52
CA PRO A 278 -21.59 -2.85 11.20
C PRO A 278 -20.44 -3.41 10.39
N TYR A 279 -19.67 -2.92 9.63
CA TYR A 279 -18.54 -3.54 8.93
C TYR A 279 -17.71 -2.46 8.25
N VAL A 280 -16.61 -2.06 8.86
CA VAL A 280 -15.74 -1.06 8.29
C VAL A 280 -14.89 -1.70 7.21
N HIS A 281 -15.17 -1.38 5.95
CA HIS A 281 -14.31 -1.76 4.84
C HIS A 281 -12.92 -1.13 5.00
N SER A 282 -11.92 -1.94 5.21
CA SER A 282 -10.58 -1.51 5.66
C SER A 282 -9.93 -0.51 4.71
N HIS A 283 -10.03 -0.74 3.40
CA HIS A 283 -9.43 0.13 2.40
C HIS A 283 -10.02 1.56 2.41
N THR A 284 -11.34 1.68 2.34
CA THR A 284 -12.02 2.98 2.34
C THR A 284 -11.93 3.69 3.69
N PHE A 285 -11.83 2.93 4.78
CA PHE A 285 -11.59 3.45 6.12
C PHE A 285 -10.24 4.17 6.19
N HIS A 286 -9.17 3.54 5.71
CA HIS A 286 -7.85 4.16 5.63
C HIS A 286 -7.86 5.43 4.76
N MET A 287 -8.57 5.42 3.64
CA MET A 287 -8.67 6.57 2.73
C MET A 287 -9.36 7.76 3.41
N ASN A 288 -10.43 7.52 4.19
CA ASN A 288 -11.05 8.56 5.01
C ASN A 288 -10.08 9.12 6.06
N PHE A 289 -9.29 8.26 6.68
CA PHE A 289 -8.26 8.70 7.64
C PHE A 289 -7.18 9.57 7.02
N MET A 290 -6.79 9.31 5.77
CA MET A 290 -5.87 10.21 5.06
C MET A 290 -6.43 11.63 4.97
N GLY A 291 -7.73 11.77 4.69
CA GLY A 291 -8.42 13.06 4.73
C GLY A 291 -8.41 13.71 6.12
N PHE A 292 -8.61 12.92 7.19
CA PHE A 292 -8.50 13.43 8.57
C PHE A 292 -7.11 13.97 8.88
N LEU A 293 -6.05 13.27 8.45
CA LEU A 293 -4.68 13.72 8.64
C LEU A 293 -4.37 15.00 7.86
N ARG A 294 -4.88 15.15 6.63
CA ARG A 294 -4.76 16.42 5.88
C ARG A 294 -5.49 17.56 6.57
N LEU A 295 -6.72 17.33 7.00
CA LEU A 295 -7.49 18.33 7.73
C LEU A 295 -6.81 18.71 9.06
N TYR A 296 -6.22 17.75 9.79
CA TYR A 296 -5.37 18.07 10.94
C TYR A 296 -4.24 19.00 10.54
N ARG A 297 -3.52 18.69 9.48
CA ARG A 297 -2.39 19.50 8.98
C ARG A 297 -2.83 20.93 8.66
N ILE A 298 -3.95 21.08 7.95
CA ILE A 298 -4.50 22.37 7.53
C ILE A 298 -5.05 23.15 8.72
N THR A 299 -5.81 22.52 9.60
CA THR A 299 -6.59 23.21 10.64
C THR A 299 -5.91 23.26 12.00
N GLY A 300 -5.00 22.31 12.28
CA GLY A 300 -4.40 22.10 13.59
C GLY A 300 -5.32 21.39 14.59
N ASP A 301 -6.45 20.82 14.14
CA ASP A 301 -7.38 20.09 15.01
C ASP A 301 -6.80 18.74 15.44
N LYS A 302 -6.24 18.71 16.65
CA LYS A 302 -5.58 17.53 17.22
C LYS A 302 -6.53 16.35 17.43
N SER A 303 -7.84 16.57 17.48
CA SER A 303 -8.82 15.48 17.65
C SER A 303 -8.78 14.53 16.45
N LEU A 304 -8.57 15.05 15.24
CA LEU A 304 -8.46 14.27 14.02
C LEU A 304 -7.22 13.36 14.03
N LEU A 305 -6.06 13.91 14.43
CA LEU A 305 -4.84 13.10 14.57
C LEU A 305 -5.01 12.01 15.64
N ARG A 306 -5.57 12.37 16.81
CA ARG A 306 -5.78 11.43 17.92
C ARG A 306 -6.65 10.24 17.50
N LYS A 307 -7.75 10.50 16.79
CA LYS A 307 -8.65 9.44 16.27
C LYS A 307 -7.88 8.47 15.36
N VAL A 308 -7.10 9.01 14.42
CA VAL A 308 -6.37 8.19 13.45
C VAL A 308 -5.22 7.42 14.10
N VAL A 309 -4.45 8.05 15.00
CA VAL A 309 -3.38 7.36 15.74
C VAL A 309 -3.95 6.24 16.60
N GLY A 310 -5.05 6.48 17.33
CA GLY A 310 -5.69 5.45 18.15
C GLY A 310 -6.19 4.27 17.33
N ALA A 311 -6.83 4.53 16.20
CA ALA A 311 -7.26 3.46 15.29
C ALA A 311 -6.07 2.71 14.68
N TRP A 312 -5.02 3.42 14.27
CA TRP A 312 -3.81 2.80 13.74
C TRP A 312 -3.13 1.89 14.77
N ASP A 313 -2.98 2.35 16.01
CA ASP A 313 -2.37 1.58 17.10
C ASP A 313 -3.20 0.32 17.43
N ASP A 314 -4.53 0.41 17.38
CA ASP A 314 -5.41 -0.75 17.59
C ASP A 314 -5.29 -1.77 16.44
N ILE A 315 -5.34 -1.30 15.18
CA ILE A 315 -5.17 -2.13 13.98
C ILE A 315 -3.80 -2.83 14.02
N GLN A 316 -2.73 -2.07 14.25
CA GLN A 316 -1.37 -2.59 14.30
C GLN A 316 -1.22 -3.69 15.35
N ARG A 317 -1.79 -3.50 16.53
CA ARG A 317 -1.67 -4.43 17.64
C ARG A 317 -2.53 -5.68 17.47
N ARG A 318 -3.76 -5.54 16.96
CA ARG A 318 -4.79 -6.59 17.03
C ARG A 318 -5.21 -7.15 15.67
N GLN A 319 -5.17 -6.36 14.60
CA GLN A 319 -5.65 -6.77 13.28
C GLN A 319 -4.53 -7.12 12.30
N MET A 320 -3.31 -6.58 12.53
CA MET A 320 -2.20 -6.80 11.62
C MET A 320 -1.67 -8.23 11.69
N TYR A 321 -1.44 -8.82 10.54
CA TYR A 321 -0.80 -10.11 10.38
C TYR A 321 0.73 -10.02 10.53
N ILE A 322 1.39 -11.16 10.74
CA ILE A 322 2.86 -11.22 10.87
C ILE A 322 3.60 -10.62 9.66
N THR A 323 2.97 -10.68 8.49
CA THR A 323 3.50 -10.10 7.23
C THR A 323 3.35 -8.59 7.13
N GLY A 324 2.68 -7.94 8.07
CA GLY A 324 2.37 -6.51 8.05
C GLY A 324 1.06 -6.16 7.36
N GLY A 325 0.44 -7.11 6.65
CA GLY A 325 -0.85 -6.86 5.99
C GLY A 325 -2.03 -6.89 6.96
N VAL A 326 -3.15 -6.32 6.56
CA VAL A 326 -4.37 -6.19 7.35
C VAL A 326 -5.58 -6.65 6.55
N SER A 327 -6.69 -6.86 7.21
CA SER A 327 -8.02 -7.22 6.72
C SER A 327 -8.34 -8.70 6.65
N VAL A 328 -9.59 -9.00 6.96
CA VAL A 328 -10.25 -10.29 6.75
C VAL A 328 -11.49 -10.02 5.91
N ALA A 329 -11.60 -10.66 4.75
CA ALA A 329 -12.68 -10.38 3.79
C ALA A 329 -12.94 -8.87 3.62
N GLU A 330 -11.85 -8.11 3.43
CA GLU A 330 -11.84 -6.65 3.23
C GLU A 330 -12.21 -5.79 4.45
N HIS A 331 -12.44 -6.39 5.62
CA HIS A 331 -12.94 -5.70 6.81
C HIS A 331 -12.04 -5.91 8.03
N TYR A 332 -12.35 -5.20 9.12
CA TYR A 332 -11.82 -5.46 10.46
C TYR A 332 -12.85 -6.26 11.26
N GLU A 333 -12.46 -7.47 11.64
CA GLU A 333 -13.36 -8.44 12.17
C GLU A 333 -13.51 -8.39 13.69
N HIS A 334 -14.67 -8.85 14.14
CA HIS A 334 -14.99 -8.97 15.55
C HIS A 334 -14.03 -9.89 16.28
N ASP A 335 -13.75 -9.53 17.54
CA ASP A 335 -12.90 -10.29 18.44
C ASP A 335 -11.52 -10.61 17.87
N TYR A 336 -11.08 -9.76 16.93
CA TYR A 336 -9.75 -9.82 16.31
C TYR A 336 -9.42 -11.16 15.64
N VAL A 337 -10.42 -11.74 15.02
CA VAL A 337 -10.29 -12.98 14.27
C VAL A 337 -9.24 -12.83 13.19
N LYS A 338 -8.23 -13.68 13.21
CA LYS A 338 -7.15 -13.74 12.21
C LYS A 338 -7.04 -15.14 11.62
N PRO A 339 -7.87 -15.51 10.64
CA PRO A 339 -7.71 -16.79 9.94
C PRO A 339 -6.33 -16.91 9.30
N LEU A 340 -5.88 -18.12 9.05
CA LEU A 340 -4.59 -18.36 8.39
C LEU A 340 -4.71 -18.47 6.88
N SER A 341 -5.90 -18.76 6.37
CA SER A 341 -6.18 -18.98 4.94
C SER A 341 -7.50 -18.34 4.52
N GLY A 342 -7.76 -18.34 3.22
CA GLY A 342 -8.99 -17.79 2.65
C GLY A 342 -8.82 -16.36 2.13
N ASN A 343 -9.94 -15.63 2.06
CA ASN A 343 -9.99 -14.26 1.53
C ASN A 343 -9.51 -13.25 2.58
N ILE A 344 -8.22 -13.25 2.85
CA ILE A 344 -7.60 -12.40 3.87
C ILE A 344 -6.41 -11.65 3.30
N ILE A 345 -6.12 -10.52 3.92
CA ILE A 345 -5.08 -9.57 3.54
C ILE A 345 -5.25 -9.13 2.08
N GLU A 346 -6.19 -8.23 1.90
CA GLU A 346 -6.50 -7.62 0.61
C GLU A 346 -5.40 -6.66 0.16
N THR A 347 -5.05 -6.68 -1.13
CA THR A 347 -4.02 -5.79 -1.68
C THR A 347 -4.44 -4.31 -1.67
N CYS A 348 -5.73 -3.99 -1.85
CA CYS A 348 -6.20 -2.61 -1.72
C CYS A 348 -6.03 -2.08 -0.29
N ALA A 349 -6.43 -2.89 0.71
CA ALA A 349 -6.23 -2.56 2.12
C ALA A 349 -4.74 -2.39 2.46
N THR A 350 -3.87 -3.26 1.91
CA THR A 350 -2.42 -3.18 2.06
C THR A 350 -1.86 -1.85 1.51
N MET A 351 -2.30 -1.43 0.33
CA MET A 351 -1.90 -0.16 -0.28
C MET A 351 -2.30 1.03 0.59
N SER A 352 -3.56 1.13 0.98
CA SER A 352 -4.04 2.26 1.76
C SER A 352 -3.46 2.27 3.18
N TRP A 353 -3.22 1.10 3.78
CA TRP A 353 -2.54 0.97 5.06
C TRP A 353 -1.12 1.54 5.00
N MET A 354 -0.36 1.22 3.96
CA MET A 354 0.99 1.74 3.78
C MET A 354 1.00 3.26 3.58
N GLN A 355 0.08 3.81 2.77
CA GLN A 355 -0.02 5.25 2.54
C GLN A 355 -0.44 6.01 3.81
N LEU A 356 -1.43 5.49 4.56
CA LEU A 356 -1.84 6.06 5.84
C LEU A 356 -0.67 6.07 6.84
N THR A 357 0.08 4.97 6.90
CA THR A 357 1.25 4.82 7.77
C THR A 357 2.35 5.83 7.41
N GLN A 358 2.58 6.07 6.13
CA GLN A 358 3.51 7.10 5.66
C GLN A 358 3.06 8.50 6.10
N MET A 359 1.79 8.85 5.97
CA MET A 359 1.29 10.16 6.41
C MET A 359 1.43 10.36 7.93
N LEU A 360 1.26 9.30 8.72
CA LEU A 360 1.51 9.34 10.16
C LEU A 360 2.99 9.54 10.47
N LEU A 361 3.89 8.89 9.73
CA LEU A 361 5.34 9.13 9.86
C LEU A 361 5.67 10.59 9.59
N GLU A 362 5.19 11.16 8.50
CA GLU A 362 5.44 12.56 8.12
C GLU A 362 4.99 13.57 9.18
N LEU A 363 3.86 13.28 9.83
CA LEU A 363 3.27 14.18 10.84
C LEU A 363 3.89 14.03 12.22
N THR A 364 4.34 12.84 12.59
CA THR A 364 4.77 12.52 13.96
C THR A 364 6.27 12.31 14.10
N GLY A 365 6.96 11.93 13.02
CA GLY A 365 8.37 11.54 13.06
C GLY A 365 8.65 10.28 13.90
N ASP A 366 7.62 9.49 14.24
CA ASP A 366 7.76 8.28 15.03
C ASP A 366 8.18 7.10 14.15
N SER A 367 9.36 6.57 14.39
CA SER A 367 9.98 5.49 13.61
C SER A 367 9.16 4.19 13.58
N LYS A 368 8.21 3.99 14.51
CA LYS A 368 7.32 2.82 14.51
C LYS A 368 6.54 2.67 13.20
N TYR A 369 6.21 3.80 12.56
CA TYR A 369 5.52 3.80 11.27
C TYR A 369 6.44 3.33 10.13
N ALA A 370 7.71 3.75 10.15
CA ALA A 370 8.70 3.27 9.19
C ALA A 370 8.99 1.76 9.36
N ASP A 371 9.00 1.26 10.59
CA ASP A 371 9.12 -0.18 10.89
C ASP A 371 7.92 -0.98 10.36
N ALA A 372 6.69 -0.46 10.51
CA ALA A 372 5.50 -1.09 9.98
C ALA A 372 5.52 -1.15 8.44
N MET A 373 5.97 -0.07 7.79
CA MET A 373 6.14 -0.04 6.33
C MET A 373 7.22 -1.02 5.85
N GLU A 374 8.35 -1.14 6.57
CA GLU A 374 9.39 -2.12 6.25
C GLU A 374 8.85 -3.54 6.30
N ARG A 375 8.16 -3.91 7.39
CA ARG A 375 7.54 -5.23 7.53
C ARG A 375 6.59 -5.53 6.38
N LEU A 376 5.73 -4.56 6.04
CA LEU A 376 4.75 -4.71 4.97
C LEU A 376 5.42 -4.86 3.60
N MET A 377 6.40 -4.02 3.28
CA MET A 377 7.14 -4.03 2.03
C MET A 377 7.92 -5.33 1.86
N MET A 378 8.71 -5.72 2.88
CA MET A 378 9.60 -6.87 2.79
C MET A 378 8.86 -8.22 2.77
N ASN A 379 7.62 -8.27 3.24
CA ASN A 379 6.89 -9.53 3.31
C ASN A 379 5.66 -9.54 2.41
N HIS A 380 4.74 -8.58 2.55
CA HIS A 380 3.41 -8.71 1.94
C HIS A 380 3.33 -8.14 0.52
N VAL A 381 3.84 -6.92 0.28
CA VAL A 381 3.71 -6.23 -1.03
C VAL A 381 4.21 -7.12 -2.17
N PHE A 382 5.40 -7.67 -2.02
CA PHE A 382 5.98 -8.54 -3.06
C PHE A 382 5.49 -9.97 -3.02
N ALA A 383 4.92 -10.42 -1.90
CA ALA A 383 4.21 -11.70 -1.88
C ALA A 383 2.92 -11.65 -2.71
N ALA A 384 2.25 -10.50 -2.76
CA ALA A 384 1.07 -10.31 -3.59
C ALA A 384 1.39 -10.19 -5.09
N GLN A 385 2.57 -9.71 -5.46
CA GLN A 385 3.00 -9.55 -6.85
C GLN A 385 3.50 -10.87 -7.45
N ASP A 386 3.03 -11.25 -8.62
CA ASP A 386 3.65 -12.28 -9.43
C ASP A 386 5.04 -11.83 -9.92
N CYS A 387 6.06 -12.68 -9.71
CA CYS A 387 7.45 -12.31 -9.95
C CYS A 387 7.85 -12.25 -11.44
N GLU A 388 7.05 -12.84 -12.33
CA GLU A 388 7.33 -12.86 -13.77
C GLU A 388 6.53 -11.80 -14.53
N ASN A 389 5.20 -11.82 -14.35
CA ASN A 389 4.30 -11.01 -15.14
C ASN A 389 3.90 -9.71 -14.44
N GLY A 390 4.18 -9.58 -13.13
CA GLY A 390 3.90 -8.38 -12.35
C GLY A 390 2.45 -8.23 -11.88
N VAL A 391 1.56 -9.16 -12.21
CA VAL A 391 0.16 -9.10 -11.76
C VAL A 391 0.08 -9.22 -10.24
N CYS A 392 -0.62 -8.31 -9.59
CA CYS A 392 -0.87 -8.38 -8.16
C CYS A 392 -2.18 -9.12 -7.86
N ARG A 393 -2.14 -9.97 -6.86
CA ARG A 393 -3.27 -10.79 -6.42
C ARG A 393 -4.23 -10.00 -5.56
N TYR A 394 -5.48 -10.44 -5.52
CA TYR A 394 -6.50 -9.82 -4.68
C TYR A 394 -6.21 -10.05 -3.19
N HIS A 395 -6.06 -11.31 -2.79
CA HIS A 395 -5.77 -11.73 -1.42
C HIS A 395 -4.45 -12.50 -1.35
N THR A 396 -3.74 -12.39 -0.22
CA THR A 396 -2.49 -13.11 0.01
C THR A 396 -2.43 -13.60 1.46
N ALA A 397 -3.00 -14.78 1.68
CA ALA A 397 -3.07 -15.41 3.00
C ALA A 397 -1.69 -15.87 3.50
N PRO A 398 -1.46 -15.98 4.82
CA PRO A 398 -0.24 -16.55 5.40
C PRO A 398 -0.04 -18.03 5.07
N ASN A 399 -1.10 -18.81 5.01
CA ASN A 399 -1.10 -20.22 4.68
C ASN A 399 -2.07 -20.49 3.51
N GLY A 400 -1.78 -21.52 2.73
CA GLY A 400 -2.66 -21.95 1.65
C GLY A 400 -1.99 -21.83 0.29
N SER A 401 -2.66 -21.21 -0.65
CA SER A 401 -2.19 -21.04 -2.01
C SER A 401 -2.43 -19.63 -2.49
N LYS A 402 -1.63 -19.17 -3.45
CA LYS A 402 -1.88 -17.92 -4.16
C LYS A 402 -2.58 -18.24 -5.46
N PRO A 403 -3.91 -18.04 -5.56
CA PRO A 403 -4.61 -18.21 -6.83
C PRO A 403 -4.03 -17.25 -7.86
N ASP A 404 -4.08 -17.65 -9.12
CA ASP A 404 -3.67 -16.82 -10.23
C ASP A 404 -4.44 -15.49 -10.19
N GLY A 405 -3.74 -14.37 -10.18
CA GLY A 405 -4.33 -13.03 -10.06
C GLY A 405 -5.31 -12.66 -11.17
N TRP A 406 -5.34 -13.43 -12.25
CA TRP A 406 -6.28 -13.28 -13.35
C TRP A 406 -7.62 -14.01 -13.16
N ARG A 407 -7.68 -14.93 -12.22
CA ARG A 407 -8.86 -15.79 -12.00
C ARG A 407 -9.71 -15.38 -10.81
N GLY A 408 -9.30 -14.32 -10.10
CA GLY A 408 -10.11 -13.71 -9.05
C GLY A 408 -11.32 -12.98 -9.63
N PHE A 409 -12.48 -13.43 -9.30
CA PHE A 409 -13.83 -12.88 -9.38
C PHE A 409 -14.36 -12.31 -10.70
N PHE A 410 -13.62 -11.57 -11.52
CA PHE A 410 -14.16 -10.96 -12.74
C PHE A 410 -13.12 -11.01 -13.86
N HIS A 411 -13.50 -11.44 -15.02
CA HIS A 411 -12.70 -11.59 -16.25
C HIS A 411 -11.84 -10.35 -16.62
N GLY A 412 -10.81 -10.06 -15.85
CA GLY A 412 -9.86 -8.96 -16.09
C GLY A 412 -9.25 -8.41 -14.80
N PRO A 413 -8.33 -7.43 -14.88
CA PRO A 413 -7.74 -6.76 -13.72
C PRO A 413 -8.83 -6.17 -12.82
N ASP A 414 -8.73 -6.47 -11.54
CA ASP A 414 -9.60 -5.98 -10.48
C ASP A 414 -8.99 -4.75 -9.76
N CYS A 415 -9.68 -4.24 -8.75
CA CYS A 415 -9.23 -3.11 -7.95
C CYS A 415 -7.86 -3.36 -7.32
N CYS A 416 -7.62 -4.56 -6.83
CA CYS A 416 -6.40 -4.96 -6.14
C CYS A 416 -5.21 -5.09 -7.08
N THR A 417 -5.41 -5.57 -8.31
CA THR A 417 -4.35 -5.58 -9.33
C THR A 417 -3.79 -4.18 -9.54
N ALA A 418 -4.66 -3.19 -9.74
CA ALA A 418 -4.24 -1.80 -9.92
C ALA A 418 -3.64 -1.18 -8.65
N SER A 419 -4.17 -1.51 -7.48
CA SER A 419 -3.63 -1.05 -6.19
C SER A 419 -2.23 -1.59 -5.93
N GLY A 420 -1.96 -2.85 -6.29
CA GLY A 420 -0.63 -3.44 -6.19
C GLY A 420 0.39 -2.72 -7.06
N HIS A 421 0.04 -2.41 -8.32
CA HIS A 421 0.94 -1.62 -9.18
C HIS A 421 1.20 -0.24 -8.63
N ARG A 422 0.16 0.40 -8.08
CA ARG A 422 0.24 1.72 -7.51
C ARG A 422 1.18 1.74 -6.30
N ILE A 423 1.03 0.82 -5.34
CA ILE A 423 1.89 0.79 -4.14
C ILE A 423 3.35 0.54 -4.50
N ILE A 424 3.63 -0.35 -5.47
CA ILE A 424 5.00 -0.62 -5.91
C ILE A 424 5.62 0.61 -6.58
N SER A 425 4.85 1.38 -7.36
CA SER A 425 5.32 2.62 -7.98
C SER A 425 5.53 3.76 -6.96
N LEU A 426 4.86 3.70 -5.82
CA LEU A 426 5.02 4.65 -4.70
C LEU A 426 6.21 4.31 -3.78
N LEU A 427 6.80 3.11 -3.83
CA LEU A 427 7.85 2.71 -2.89
C LEU A 427 9.02 3.71 -2.79
N PRO A 428 9.48 4.35 -3.88
CA PRO A 428 10.54 5.35 -3.76
C PRO A 428 10.18 6.50 -2.82
N THR A 429 8.91 6.92 -2.75
CA THR A 429 8.47 8.01 -1.88
C THR A 429 8.55 7.66 -0.39
N PHE A 430 8.68 6.38 -0.04
CA PHE A 430 8.76 5.91 1.35
C PHE A 430 10.19 5.71 1.85
N MET A 431 11.19 5.84 0.95
CA MET A 431 12.59 5.56 1.30
C MET A 431 13.23 6.68 2.09
N TYR A 432 13.01 7.89 1.65
CA TYR A 432 13.71 9.08 2.14
C TYR A 432 12.73 10.22 2.40
N ALA A 433 13.08 11.03 3.40
CA ALA A 433 12.36 12.24 3.72
C ALA A 433 13.32 13.37 4.12
N GLU A 434 12.85 14.60 4.08
CA GLU A 434 13.63 15.76 4.50
C GLU A 434 12.77 16.83 5.20
N ASN A 435 13.45 17.68 5.94
CA ASN A 435 12.95 18.98 6.35
C ASN A 435 14.05 20.04 6.15
N ASP A 436 13.84 21.26 6.65
CA ASP A 436 14.77 22.38 6.42
C ASP A 436 16.21 22.11 6.87
N ARG A 437 16.44 21.18 7.81
CA ARG A 437 17.75 20.91 8.44
C ARG A 437 18.19 19.46 8.37
N SER A 438 17.25 18.56 8.17
CA SER A 438 17.45 17.13 8.36
C SER A 438 17.06 16.35 7.12
N PHE A 439 17.79 15.27 6.90
CA PHE A 439 17.46 14.23 5.92
C PHE A 439 17.23 12.93 6.68
N TYR A 440 16.22 12.15 6.29
CA TYR A 440 15.82 10.91 6.95
C TYR A 440 15.98 9.74 6.01
N ILE A 441 16.60 8.68 6.52
CA ILE A 441 16.68 7.38 5.84
C ILE A 441 15.73 6.43 6.54
N ASN A 442 14.56 6.24 5.93
CA ASN A 442 13.45 5.46 6.50
C ASN A 442 13.49 4.00 6.05
N GLN A 443 13.92 3.75 4.80
CA GLN A 443 14.06 2.41 4.23
C GLN A 443 15.45 2.24 3.62
N TYR A 444 16.07 1.09 3.86
CA TYR A 444 17.47 0.83 3.50
C TYR A 444 17.58 0.07 2.17
N LEU A 445 16.94 0.57 1.11
CA LEU A 445 17.05 -0.03 -0.21
C LEU A 445 18.30 0.50 -0.93
N PRO A 446 19.14 -0.36 -1.53
CA PRO A 446 20.29 0.09 -2.32
C PRO A 446 19.84 1.04 -3.42
N SER A 447 20.39 2.26 -3.42
CA SER A 447 19.96 3.31 -4.36
C SER A 447 20.90 4.50 -4.37
N SER A 448 20.70 5.41 -5.33
CA SER A 448 21.37 6.70 -5.40
C SER A 448 20.36 7.83 -5.20
N TYR A 449 20.76 8.83 -4.44
CA TYR A 449 20.00 10.06 -4.22
C TYR A 449 20.80 11.28 -4.67
N ASP A 450 20.12 12.23 -5.34
CA ASP A 450 20.70 13.51 -5.73
C ASP A 450 19.59 14.58 -5.75
N ASP A 451 19.69 15.59 -4.87
CA ASP A 451 18.73 16.70 -4.83
C ASP A 451 18.95 17.76 -5.92
N GLY A 452 20.03 17.62 -6.70
CA GLY A 452 20.43 18.61 -7.71
C GLY A 452 20.87 19.96 -7.10
N LYS A 453 20.98 20.06 -5.77
CA LYS A 453 21.28 21.29 -5.01
C LYS A 453 22.55 21.16 -4.18
N GLY A 454 23.27 20.05 -4.29
CA GLY A 454 24.55 19.81 -3.63
C GLY A 454 24.53 18.75 -2.53
N PHE A 455 23.45 18.01 -2.36
CA PHE A 455 23.43 16.85 -1.49
C PHE A 455 23.11 15.59 -2.27
N ALA A 456 24.10 14.71 -2.38
CA ALA A 456 23.97 13.46 -3.08
C ALA A 456 24.71 12.35 -2.34
N PHE A 457 24.15 11.14 -2.38
CA PHE A 457 24.77 9.95 -1.81
C PHE A 457 24.39 8.68 -2.59
N THR A 458 25.15 7.61 -2.32
CA THR A 458 24.81 6.25 -2.73
C THR A 458 24.67 5.39 -1.48
N LEU A 459 23.57 4.69 -1.32
CA LEU A 459 23.37 3.64 -0.34
C LEU A 459 23.67 2.31 -1.01
N ALA A 460 24.80 1.71 -0.67
CA ALA A 460 25.30 0.45 -1.21
C ALA A 460 25.08 -0.70 -0.21
N GLY A 461 24.92 -1.92 -0.72
CA GLY A 461 24.67 -3.15 0.03
C GLY A 461 23.57 -3.97 -0.61
N ASN A 462 23.13 -5.02 0.03
CA ASN A 462 22.06 -5.90 -0.46
C ASN A 462 21.03 -6.19 0.65
N TYR A 463 20.57 -5.14 1.32
CA TYR A 463 19.52 -5.26 2.34
C TYR A 463 18.18 -5.69 1.73
N PRO A 464 17.42 -6.63 2.34
CA PRO A 464 17.62 -7.28 3.62
C PRO A 464 18.33 -8.64 3.54
N GLU A 465 18.97 -8.99 2.43
CA GLU A 465 19.75 -10.23 2.32
C GLU A 465 21.02 -10.16 3.17
N GLU A 466 21.67 -8.98 3.18
CA GLU A 466 22.85 -8.68 3.97
C GLU A 466 22.52 -7.74 5.13
N GLU A 467 23.26 -7.86 6.20
CA GLU A 467 23.08 -7.08 7.42
C GLU A 467 23.77 -5.71 7.38
N THR A 468 24.72 -5.56 6.45
CA THR A 468 25.57 -4.36 6.34
C THR A 468 25.27 -3.57 5.10
N MET A 469 25.16 -2.25 5.28
CA MET A 469 24.98 -1.24 4.24
C MET A 469 25.98 -0.12 4.42
N THR A 470 26.34 0.55 3.34
CA THR A 470 27.24 1.69 3.37
C THR A 470 26.61 2.89 2.64
N LEU A 471 26.38 3.98 3.38
CA LEU A 471 26.01 5.27 2.80
C LEU A 471 27.31 6.01 2.42
N ILE A 472 27.47 6.35 1.15
CA ILE A 472 28.63 7.05 0.62
C ILE A 472 28.19 8.42 0.14
N ILE A 473 28.76 9.48 0.71
CA ILE A 473 28.46 10.85 0.34
C ILE A 473 29.18 11.19 -0.99
N ASN A 474 28.40 11.61 -1.98
CA ASN A 474 28.91 11.88 -3.34
C ASN A 474 29.36 13.34 -3.54
N ASN A 475 28.82 14.28 -2.74
CA ASN A 475 29.11 15.70 -2.82
C ASN A 475 29.47 16.28 -1.46
N GLU A 476 30.30 17.33 -1.43
CA GLU A 476 30.50 18.12 -0.21
C GLU A 476 29.25 18.96 0.10
N THR A 477 28.77 18.93 1.34
CA THR A 477 27.66 19.79 1.76
C THR A 477 28.16 21.20 2.11
N PRO A 478 27.50 22.29 1.64
CA PRO A 478 27.93 23.66 1.95
C PRO A 478 27.86 23.99 3.42
N HIS A 479 26.88 23.39 4.13
CA HIS A 479 26.63 23.59 5.54
C HIS A 479 26.47 22.26 6.30
N LYS A 480 26.43 22.32 7.63
CA LYS A 480 26.04 21.14 8.43
C LYS A 480 24.65 20.68 8.03
N ARG A 481 24.50 19.38 7.84
CA ARG A 481 23.23 18.70 7.58
C ARG A 481 23.10 17.50 8.52
N ILE A 482 21.94 17.32 9.10
CA ILE A 482 21.65 16.18 9.94
C ILE A 482 21.18 15.05 9.01
N ILE A 483 21.82 13.88 9.10
CA ILE A 483 21.30 12.65 8.53
C ILE A 483 20.73 11.80 9.66
N ASN A 484 19.44 11.56 9.65
CA ASN A 484 18.76 10.73 10.62
C ASN A 484 18.65 9.31 10.04
N LEU A 485 19.25 8.35 10.71
CA LEU A 485 19.20 6.94 10.38
C LEU A 485 18.16 6.25 11.25
N ARG A 486 17.12 5.67 10.67
CA ARG A 486 16.18 4.84 11.43
C ARG A 486 16.89 3.59 11.93
N ILE A 487 16.86 3.37 13.23
CA ILE A 487 17.32 2.11 13.84
C ILE A 487 16.08 1.22 14.01
N PRO A 488 15.99 0.08 13.30
CA PRO A 488 14.80 -0.76 13.37
C PRO A 488 14.50 -1.26 14.79
N SER A 489 13.22 -1.30 15.16
CA SER A 489 12.81 -1.78 16.50
C SER A 489 13.08 -3.26 16.75
N TRP A 490 13.28 -4.06 15.70
CA TRP A 490 13.64 -5.47 15.80
C TRP A 490 15.15 -5.69 16.01
N CYS A 491 16.01 -4.65 15.90
CA CYS A 491 17.47 -4.77 15.95
C CYS A 491 18.03 -4.14 17.22
N ASP A 492 18.34 -4.95 18.22
CA ASP A 492 18.91 -4.51 19.52
C ASP A 492 20.44 -4.28 19.46
N LYS A 493 21.11 -4.86 18.48
CA LYS A 493 22.58 -4.83 18.32
C LYS A 493 23.05 -4.01 17.13
N ALA A 494 22.25 -3.00 16.74
CA ALA A 494 22.61 -2.12 15.65
C ALA A 494 23.94 -1.42 15.89
N SER A 495 24.75 -1.29 14.85
CA SER A 495 25.99 -0.51 14.92
C SER A 495 26.15 0.42 13.72
N VAL A 496 26.68 1.60 13.97
CA VAL A 496 26.93 2.62 12.95
C VAL A 496 28.33 3.16 13.12
N ARG A 497 29.10 3.25 12.02
CA ARG A 497 30.42 3.87 11.97
C ARG A 497 30.42 5.00 10.94
N VAL A 498 31.00 6.12 11.29
CA VAL A 498 31.23 7.24 10.35
C VAL A 498 32.75 7.34 10.14
N ASN A 499 33.20 7.08 8.91
CA ASN A 499 34.63 7.04 8.53
C ASN A 499 35.43 6.13 9.50
N GLY A 500 34.89 4.95 9.81
CA GLY A 500 35.50 3.97 10.72
C GLY A 500 35.29 4.26 12.20
N GLN A 501 34.78 5.43 12.59
CA GLN A 501 34.54 5.77 13.99
C GLN A 501 33.15 5.31 14.45
N MET A 502 33.10 4.47 15.48
CA MET A 502 31.86 3.98 16.07
C MET A 502 31.04 5.15 16.65
N GLN A 503 29.76 5.14 16.37
CA GLN A 503 28.81 6.07 16.95
C GLN A 503 28.26 5.53 18.27
N SER A 504 27.97 6.43 19.21
CA SER A 504 27.30 6.15 20.48
C SER A 504 25.81 6.46 20.41
N GLU A 505 25.07 6.09 21.47
CA GLU A 505 23.65 6.43 21.65
C GLU A 505 22.70 5.83 20.59
N ILE A 506 23.08 4.67 20.03
CA ILE A 506 22.23 3.93 19.11
C ILE A 506 21.14 3.24 19.93
N LYS A 507 19.88 3.52 19.60
CA LYS A 507 18.72 2.92 20.26
C LYS A 507 17.76 2.35 19.23
N GLN A 508 17.36 1.11 19.45
CA GLN A 508 16.37 0.46 18.63
C GLN A 508 15.03 1.21 18.65
N GLY A 509 14.36 1.32 17.53
CA GLY A 509 13.07 2.02 17.40
C GLY A 509 13.19 3.54 17.45
N GLU A 510 14.40 4.11 17.35
CA GLU A 510 14.64 5.56 17.31
C GLU A 510 15.45 5.97 16.08
N TYR A 511 15.59 7.25 15.84
CA TYR A 511 16.51 7.80 14.83
C TYR A 511 17.84 8.15 15.45
N LEU A 512 18.94 7.69 14.86
CA LEU A 512 20.28 8.17 15.14
C LEU A 512 20.57 9.41 14.30
N ALA A 513 20.76 10.55 14.94
CA ALA A 513 21.03 11.83 14.28
C ALA A 513 22.55 12.06 14.10
N LEU A 514 23.03 12.07 12.86
CA LEU A 514 24.42 12.36 12.50
C LEU A 514 24.55 13.81 12.02
N ASN A 515 24.88 14.72 12.95
CA ASN A 515 24.96 16.17 12.69
C ASN A 515 26.38 16.62 12.38
N ARG A 516 26.71 16.80 11.10
CA ARG A 516 28.05 17.24 10.68
C ARG A 516 28.03 17.92 9.29
N LYS A 517 29.15 18.59 8.94
CA LYS A 517 29.44 18.93 7.56
C LYS A 517 29.94 17.67 6.87
N TRP A 518 29.35 17.33 5.74
CA TRP A 518 29.68 16.12 4.99
C TRP A 518 30.63 16.46 3.87
N SER A 519 31.65 15.63 3.70
CA SER A 519 32.63 15.73 2.61
C SER A 519 32.40 14.61 1.59
N LYS A 520 32.73 14.87 0.34
CA LYS A 520 32.72 13.83 -0.69
C LYS A 520 33.63 12.67 -0.27
N GLY A 521 33.08 11.45 -0.33
CA GLY A 521 33.76 10.23 0.08
C GLY A 521 33.57 9.84 1.54
N ASP A 522 32.91 10.68 2.36
CA ASP A 522 32.49 10.25 3.71
C ASP A 522 31.64 8.98 3.63
N LYS A 523 31.90 8.04 4.53
CA LYS A 523 31.20 6.76 4.60
C LYS A 523 30.50 6.60 5.93
N VAL A 524 29.24 6.16 5.86
CA VAL A 524 28.48 5.69 7.02
C VAL A 524 28.21 4.21 6.84
N GLU A 525 28.91 3.39 7.63
CA GLU A 525 28.71 1.95 7.66
C GLU A 525 27.63 1.63 8.69
N ILE A 526 26.59 0.91 8.26
CA ILE A 526 25.40 0.59 9.04
C ILE A 526 25.28 -0.92 9.07
N CYS A 527 25.19 -1.50 10.28
CA CYS A 527 25.01 -2.94 10.43
C CYS A 527 23.81 -3.22 11.34
N PHE A 528 22.89 -4.02 10.85
CA PHE A 528 21.71 -4.52 11.57
C PHE A 528 21.77 -6.05 11.67
N PRO A 529 22.41 -6.62 12.71
CA PRO A 529 22.39 -8.05 12.94
C PRO A 529 20.96 -8.59 12.99
N MET A 530 20.66 -9.57 12.15
CA MET A 530 19.32 -10.11 12.00
C MET A 530 19.17 -11.39 12.80
N GLU A 531 18.55 -11.29 13.96
CA GLU A 531 18.28 -12.43 14.81
C GLU A 531 17.32 -13.42 14.13
N GLU A 532 17.67 -14.71 14.22
CA GLU A 532 16.85 -15.82 13.78
C GLU A 532 16.01 -16.32 14.96
N ARG A 533 14.69 -16.45 14.78
CA ARG A 533 13.79 -16.84 15.86
C ARG A 533 12.53 -17.53 15.38
N TRP A 534 12.01 -18.42 16.22
CA TRP A 534 10.67 -18.92 16.12
C TRP A 534 9.69 -17.97 16.85
N ILE A 535 8.59 -17.62 16.21
CA ILE A 535 7.54 -16.78 16.75
C ILE A 535 6.31 -17.66 16.98
N GLU A 536 5.87 -17.71 18.22
CA GLU A 536 4.60 -18.34 18.60
C GLU A 536 3.43 -17.48 18.16
N ARG A 537 2.38 -18.08 17.64
CA ARG A 537 1.17 -17.36 17.28
C ARG A 537 0.45 -16.89 18.53
N SER A 538 0.13 -15.60 18.58
CA SER A 538 -0.56 -14.98 19.74
C SER A 538 -2.06 -15.31 19.80
N HIS A 539 -2.67 -15.81 18.74
CA HIS A 539 -4.07 -16.23 18.69
C HIS A 539 -4.21 -17.75 18.80
N HIS A 540 -5.08 -18.21 19.70
CA HIS A 540 -5.29 -19.61 20.03
C HIS A 540 -6.53 -20.23 19.37
N SER A 541 -7.19 -19.52 18.44
CA SER A 541 -8.36 -20.04 17.74
C SER A 541 -8.12 -20.01 16.24
N ASP A 542 -8.43 -21.11 15.56
CA ASP A 542 -8.50 -21.15 14.12
C ASP A 542 -9.94 -20.93 13.68
N TYR A 543 -10.07 -20.12 12.64
CA TYR A 543 -11.36 -19.82 12.03
C TYR A 543 -11.31 -20.14 10.56
N THR A 544 -12.32 -20.83 10.09
CA THR A 544 -12.60 -20.92 8.65
C THR A 544 -13.64 -19.87 8.29
N THR A 545 -13.33 -19.04 7.32
CA THR A 545 -14.27 -18.02 6.83
C THR A 545 -15.02 -18.54 5.62
N TYR A 546 -16.33 -18.34 5.64
CA TYR A 546 -17.20 -18.60 4.49
C TYR A 546 -17.95 -17.32 4.15
N LEU A 547 -17.81 -16.90 2.89
CA LEU A 547 -18.66 -15.85 2.34
C LEU A 547 -20.02 -16.47 1.97
N LEU A 548 -21.06 -16.10 2.68
CA LEU A 548 -22.42 -16.52 2.34
C LEU A 548 -22.95 -15.73 1.13
N PRO A 549 -23.93 -16.29 0.39
CA PRO A 549 -24.55 -15.63 -0.77
C PRO A 549 -25.12 -14.23 -0.50
N LYS A 550 -25.40 -13.90 0.77
CA LYS A 550 -25.90 -12.58 1.20
C LYS A 550 -24.79 -11.62 1.67
N GLY A 551 -23.51 -11.96 1.44
CA GLY A 551 -22.40 -11.15 1.90
C GLY A 551 -22.10 -11.26 3.41
N GLU A 552 -22.82 -12.10 4.15
CA GLU A 552 -22.51 -12.39 5.53
C GLU A 552 -21.29 -13.29 5.61
N ILE A 553 -20.36 -12.96 6.52
CA ILE A 553 -19.20 -13.80 6.79
C ILE A 553 -19.54 -14.69 7.97
N MET A 554 -19.51 -16.00 7.73
CA MET A 554 -19.61 -16.97 8.81
C MET A 554 -18.22 -17.44 9.21
N TYR A 555 -17.99 -17.46 10.51
CA TYR A 555 -16.80 -18.02 11.13
C TYR A 555 -17.17 -19.34 11.80
N ASN A 556 -16.52 -20.41 11.42
CA ASN A 556 -16.48 -21.60 12.24
C ASN A 556 -15.22 -21.54 13.10
N GLU A 557 -15.39 -21.24 14.38
CA GLU A 557 -14.31 -21.38 15.34
C GLU A 557 -13.96 -22.86 15.46
N VAL A 558 -12.69 -23.15 15.17
CA VAL A 558 -12.11 -24.47 15.46
C VAL A 558 -11.28 -24.29 16.73
N PRO A 559 -11.75 -24.76 17.89
CA PRO A 559 -10.93 -24.73 19.10
C PRO A 559 -9.64 -25.45 18.82
N THR A 560 -8.51 -24.76 18.92
CA THR A 560 -7.23 -25.41 18.78
C THR A 560 -6.44 -25.29 20.07
N THR A 561 -6.07 -26.44 20.60
CA THR A 561 -5.04 -26.57 21.65
C THR A 561 -3.63 -26.48 21.03
N LYS A 562 -3.54 -26.34 19.72
CA LYS A 562 -2.32 -26.45 18.91
C LYS A 562 -1.90 -25.07 18.45
N ILE A 563 -0.79 -24.58 18.98
CA ILE A 563 -0.26 -23.26 18.67
C ILE A 563 0.81 -23.41 17.59
N PRO A 564 0.60 -22.84 16.38
CA PRO A 564 1.62 -22.88 15.34
C PRO A 564 2.70 -21.80 15.55
N TYR A 565 3.83 -22.03 14.93
CA TYR A 565 5.02 -21.17 14.94
C TYR A 565 5.38 -20.71 13.54
N ALA A 566 5.91 -19.50 13.45
CA ALA A 566 6.51 -18.93 12.25
C ALA A 566 7.99 -18.70 12.46
N PHE A 567 8.80 -18.87 11.42
CA PHE A 567 10.21 -18.55 11.47
C PHE A 567 10.46 -17.14 10.90
N MET A 568 11.29 -16.37 11.60
CA MET A 568 11.72 -15.04 11.15
C MET A 568 13.22 -14.85 11.26
N ARG A 569 13.80 -14.07 10.34
CA ARG A 569 15.14 -13.50 10.43
C ARG A 569 15.05 -11.99 10.30
N GLY A 570 15.41 -11.25 11.36
CA GLY A 570 15.18 -9.81 11.40
C GLY A 570 13.73 -9.46 11.06
N PRO A 571 13.46 -8.62 10.03
CA PRO A 571 12.11 -8.25 9.63
C PRO A 571 11.44 -9.26 8.69
N ILE A 572 12.18 -10.27 8.20
CA ILE A 572 11.71 -11.19 7.15
C ILE A 572 10.97 -12.37 7.74
N VAL A 573 9.79 -12.64 7.23
CA VAL A 573 8.96 -13.81 7.54
C VAL A 573 9.27 -14.91 6.53
N TYR A 574 9.46 -16.12 7.02
CA TYR A 574 9.74 -17.30 6.20
C TYR A 574 8.51 -18.19 6.06
N SER A 575 8.48 -18.92 5.00
CA SER A 575 7.44 -19.91 4.73
C SER A 575 8.02 -21.21 4.23
N LEU A 576 7.36 -22.31 4.57
CA LEU A 576 7.51 -23.56 3.90
C LEU A 576 6.72 -23.48 2.60
N ASP A 577 7.37 -23.70 1.46
CA ASP A 577 6.74 -23.70 0.15
C ASP A 577 6.96 -25.06 -0.52
N MET A 578 5.89 -25.69 -0.98
CA MET A 578 5.94 -27.01 -1.62
C MET A 578 6.75 -27.02 -2.90
N VAL A 579 6.88 -25.87 -3.56
CA VAL A 579 7.75 -25.73 -4.75
C VAL A 579 9.19 -26.15 -4.44
N TRP A 580 9.70 -25.85 -3.24
CA TRP A 580 11.08 -26.14 -2.82
C TRP A 580 11.20 -27.43 -2.00
N ASN A 581 10.07 -28.07 -1.70
CA ASN A 581 9.99 -29.27 -0.86
C ASN A 581 9.37 -30.44 -1.61
N LYS A 582 9.80 -30.69 -2.86
CA LYS A 582 9.23 -31.70 -3.77
C LYS A 582 9.20 -33.11 -3.18
N GLN A 583 10.15 -33.45 -2.28
CA GLN A 583 10.19 -34.75 -1.63
C GLN A 583 8.98 -35.00 -0.72
N LEU A 584 8.26 -33.93 -0.34
CA LEU A 584 7.03 -34.01 0.44
C LEU A 584 5.78 -33.92 -0.46
N TYR A 585 5.99 -33.77 -1.76
CA TYR A 585 4.91 -33.52 -2.71
C TYR A 585 4.14 -34.81 -2.99
N ASN A 586 2.96 -34.91 -2.41
CA ASN A 586 1.88 -35.77 -2.85
C ASN A 586 0.67 -34.86 -3.09
N ASP A 587 -0.13 -35.13 -4.12
CA ASP A 587 -1.24 -34.29 -4.55
C ASP A 587 -2.30 -34.02 -3.46
N ASP A 588 -2.27 -34.78 -2.38
CA ASP A 588 -3.19 -34.71 -1.24
C ASP A 588 -2.56 -34.09 0.05
N LEU A 589 -1.43 -33.37 -0.06
CA LEU A 589 -0.72 -32.89 1.13
C LEU A 589 -1.36 -31.69 1.78
N ASP A 590 -1.91 -31.84 2.96
CA ASP A 590 -2.20 -30.78 3.90
C ASP A 590 -0.99 -30.55 4.81
N ILE A 591 -0.16 -29.53 4.49
CA ILE A 591 1.04 -29.19 5.26
C ILE A 591 0.69 -28.99 6.74
N ALA A 592 -0.41 -28.31 7.03
CA ALA A 592 -0.81 -28.04 8.40
C ALA A 592 -1.17 -29.33 9.15
N LYS A 593 -1.72 -30.33 8.46
CA LYS A 593 -2.16 -31.58 9.05
C LYS A 593 -1.03 -32.58 9.23
N ASP A 594 -0.16 -32.73 8.24
CA ASP A 594 0.78 -33.85 8.15
C ASP A 594 2.21 -33.51 8.58
N LEU A 595 2.59 -32.23 8.57
CA LEU A 595 3.94 -31.78 8.91
C LEU A 595 4.00 -31.24 10.34
N ARG A 596 5.06 -31.58 11.07
CA ARG A 596 5.39 -31.05 12.39
C ARG A 596 6.81 -30.53 12.41
N ILE A 597 6.98 -29.23 12.63
CA ILE A 597 8.28 -28.57 12.61
C ILE A 597 9.01 -28.71 13.94
N ASN A 598 10.32 -28.92 13.92
CA ASN A 598 11.13 -28.92 15.14
C ASN A 598 11.48 -27.50 15.56
N THR A 599 10.72 -26.95 16.49
CA THR A 599 10.93 -25.58 17.02
C THR A 599 11.96 -25.51 18.14
N ASN A 600 12.49 -26.66 18.62
CA ASN A 600 13.55 -26.70 19.65
C ASN A 600 14.93 -26.34 19.09
N GLN A 601 15.06 -26.28 17.77
CA GLN A 601 16.28 -25.92 17.08
C GLN A 601 16.01 -24.81 16.06
N LEU A 602 16.97 -23.92 15.91
CA LEU A 602 16.92 -22.96 14.81
C LEU A 602 17.24 -23.64 13.49
N PRO A 603 16.58 -23.28 12.40
CA PRO A 603 16.93 -23.75 11.07
C PRO A 603 18.35 -23.33 10.69
N VAL A 604 19.01 -24.14 9.86
CA VAL A 604 20.39 -23.87 9.39
C VAL A 604 20.31 -23.13 8.06
N GLN A 605 21.03 -22.03 7.96
CA GLN A 605 21.13 -21.28 6.71
C GLN A 605 21.73 -22.14 5.59
N VAL A 606 21.11 -22.11 4.42
CA VAL A 606 21.56 -22.84 3.23
C VAL A 606 21.56 -21.91 2.01
N SER A 607 22.16 -22.36 0.92
CA SER A 607 22.11 -21.63 -0.35
C SER A 607 20.68 -21.49 -0.83
N LYS A 608 20.34 -20.30 -1.39
CA LYS A 608 19.03 -20.11 -2.02
C LYS A 608 18.84 -21.08 -3.17
N PRO A 609 17.64 -21.63 -3.34
CA PRO A 609 17.35 -22.57 -4.42
C PRO A 609 17.42 -21.91 -5.80
N PHE A 610 17.32 -20.59 -5.87
CA PHE A 610 17.36 -19.79 -7.10
C PHE A 610 17.84 -18.36 -6.85
N VAL A 611 18.63 -17.79 -7.75
CA VAL A 611 19.22 -16.45 -7.59
C VAL A 611 18.18 -15.32 -7.56
N GLY A 612 17.08 -15.46 -8.31
CA GLY A 612 16.03 -14.44 -8.43
C GLY A 612 15.08 -14.33 -7.24
N ILE A 613 15.24 -15.14 -6.21
CA ILE A 613 14.42 -15.02 -4.99
C ILE A 613 15.16 -14.22 -3.92
N MET A 614 14.39 -13.58 -3.05
CA MET A 614 14.95 -12.99 -1.83
C MET A 614 15.53 -14.11 -0.96
N GLY A 615 16.67 -13.92 -0.34
CA GLY A 615 17.33 -14.92 0.50
C GLY A 615 17.85 -14.33 1.78
N PRO A 616 18.56 -15.07 2.60
CA PRO A 616 18.95 -16.48 2.46
C PRO A 616 17.78 -17.46 2.59
N ALA A 617 18.01 -18.73 2.25
CA ALA A 617 17.13 -19.85 2.56
C ALA A 617 17.61 -20.60 3.81
N TYR A 618 16.72 -21.37 4.43
CA TYR A 618 17.01 -22.14 5.63
C TYR A 618 16.54 -23.59 5.50
N GLN A 619 17.23 -24.49 6.15
CA GLN A 619 16.83 -25.88 6.28
C GLN A 619 16.43 -26.16 7.72
N ALA A 620 15.17 -26.57 7.94
CA ALA A 620 14.64 -26.98 9.23
C ALA A 620 14.41 -28.50 9.29
N GLU A 621 14.50 -29.07 10.49
CA GLU A 621 14.06 -30.43 10.72
C GLU A 621 12.57 -30.48 11.00
N ALA A 622 11.91 -31.54 10.54
CA ALA A 622 10.50 -31.76 10.74
C ALA A 622 10.17 -33.27 10.78
N MET A 623 8.98 -33.56 11.33
CA MET A 623 8.35 -34.90 11.23
C MET A 623 7.26 -34.85 10.17
N TYR A 624 7.26 -35.79 9.25
CA TYR A 624 6.25 -35.99 8.23
C TYR A 624 5.83 -37.47 8.21
N LYS A 625 4.55 -37.71 8.52
CA LYS A 625 4.00 -39.10 8.57
C LYS A 625 4.87 -40.07 9.37
N GLY A 626 5.36 -39.62 10.52
CA GLY A 626 6.20 -40.45 11.41
C GLY A 626 7.68 -40.56 11.02
N SER A 627 8.12 -39.95 9.93
CA SER A 627 9.52 -39.95 9.49
C SER A 627 10.18 -38.58 9.66
N ARG A 628 11.44 -38.52 10.09
CA ARG A 628 12.20 -37.28 10.08
C ARG A 628 12.53 -36.85 8.66
N VAL A 629 12.28 -35.59 8.37
CA VAL A 629 12.56 -34.97 7.09
C VAL A 629 13.26 -33.63 7.30
N LYS A 630 13.95 -33.16 6.28
CA LYS A 630 14.47 -31.80 6.22
C LYS A 630 13.65 -31.00 5.24
N VAL A 631 13.18 -29.83 5.67
CA VAL A 631 12.37 -28.93 4.87
C VAL A 631 13.10 -27.62 4.62
N MET A 632 12.90 -27.05 3.44
CA MET A 632 13.45 -25.75 3.07
C MET A 632 12.43 -24.65 3.39
N LEU A 633 12.89 -23.63 4.10
CA LEU A 633 12.17 -22.40 4.37
C LEU A 633 12.76 -21.27 3.52
N THR A 634 11.91 -20.53 2.83
CA THR A 634 12.28 -19.35 2.04
C THR A 634 11.47 -18.14 2.47
N PRO A 635 11.96 -16.91 2.25
CA PRO A 635 11.16 -15.72 2.52
C PRO A 635 9.78 -15.78 1.89
N PHE A 636 8.76 -15.36 2.63
CA PHE A 636 7.35 -15.42 2.21
C PHE A 636 7.06 -14.71 0.89
N THR A 637 7.84 -13.69 0.57
CA THR A 637 7.76 -12.98 -0.72
C THR A 637 7.92 -13.93 -1.92
N ASN A 638 8.59 -15.04 -1.73
CA ASN A 638 8.84 -16.04 -2.78
C ASN A 638 7.78 -17.14 -2.80
N ALA A 639 6.96 -17.27 -1.76
CA ALA A 639 6.03 -18.38 -1.60
C ALA A 639 4.91 -18.34 -2.65
N GLY A 640 4.52 -19.53 -3.13
CA GLY A 640 3.44 -19.69 -4.12
C GLY A 640 3.72 -19.02 -5.46
N GLN A 641 4.98 -18.71 -5.77
CA GLN A 641 5.39 -18.25 -7.09
C GLN A 641 5.54 -19.46 -8.01
N TRP A 642 5.01 -19.37 -9.20
CA TRP A 642 4.89 -20.51 -10.14
C TRP A 642 6.18 -20.86 -10.85
N TYR A 643 7.20 -20.03 -10.72
CA TYR A 643 8.32 -20.02 -11.61
C TYR A 643 9.56 -20.72 -11.03
N ARG A 644 10.08 -21.63 -11.85
CA ARG A 644 11.46 -22.11 -11.74
C ARG A 644 12.12 -21.93 -13.11
N PRO A 645 13.28 -21.26 -13.18
CA PRO A 645 14.03 -21.20 -14.43
C PRO A 645 14.34 -22.61 -14.95
N GLY A 646 13.99 -22.86 -16.21
CA GLY A 646 14.27 -24.13 -16.87
C GLY A 646 13.27 -25.27 -16.64
N GLU A 647 12.20 -25.06 -15.87
CA GLU A 647 11.09 -26.02 -15.79
C GLU A 647 9.93 -25.60 -16.71
N GLU A 648 9.21 -26.57 -17.28
CA GLU A 648 7.95 -26.28 -17.97
C GLU A 648 6.97 -25.63 -16.99
N LYS A 649 6.24 -24.64 -17.46
CA LYS A 649 5.19 -23.98 -16.64
C LYS A 649 4.23 -25.05 -16.16
N PRO A 650 3.95 -25.12 -14.84
CA PRO A 650 2.95 -26.03 -14.34
C PRO A 650 1.62 -25.77 -15.04
N ASN A 651 0.83 -26.83 -15.22
CA ASN A 651 -0.51 -26.71 -15.78
C ASN A 651 -1.26 -25.56 -15.10
N PRO A 652 -1.75 -24.55 -15.83
CA PRO A 652 -2.49 -23.42 -15.27
C PRO A 652 -3.78 -23.84 -14.55
N ASN A 653 -4.19 -25.10 -14.68
CA ASN A 653 -5.31 -25.71 -13.96
C ASN A 653 -4.84 -26.54 -12.74
N ALA A 654 -3.52 -26.68 -12.49
CA ALA A 654 -3.05 -27.32 -11.29
C ALA A 654 -3.44 -26.45 -10.09
N THR A 655 -4.22 -26.99 -9.20
CA THR A 655 -4.55 -26.41 -7.92
C THR A 655 -3.27 -26.05 -7.20
N ALA A 656 -3.10 -24.80 -7.05
CA ALA A 656 -2.14 -24.01 -6.32
C ALA A 656 -1.13 -24.74 -5.45
N PHE A 657 0.16 -24.40 -5.65
CA PHE A 657 1.23 -24.75 -4.74
C PHE A 657 0.90 -24.23 -3.34
N THR A 658 0.77 -25.13 -2.40
CA THR A 658 0.54 -24.79 -1.00
C THR A 658 1.82 -24.32 -0.34
N TYR A 659 1.69 -23.35 0.54
CA TYR A 659 2.74 -22.85 1.40
C TYR A 659 2.19 -22.56 2.79
N ALA A 660 3.07 -22.47 3.77
CA ALA A 660 2.69 -22.12 5.13
C ALA A 660 3.76 -21.26 5.81
N ILE A 661 3.34 -20.11 6.35
CA ILE A 661 4.12 -19.35 7.33
C ILE A 661 3.98 -20.02 8.69
N TRP A 662 2.75 -20.35 9.07
CA TRP A 662 2.41 -20.92 10.37
C TRP A 662 2.41 -22.43 10.31
N MET A 663 3.34 -23.06 11.06
CA MET A 663 3.60 -24.48 11.08
C MET A 663 3.43 -25.02 12.49
N TYR A 664 2.86 -26.21 12.63
CA TYR A 664 2.65 -26.83 13.94
C TYR A 664 3.95 -27.51 14.44
N PRO A 665 4.28 -27.39 15.75
CA PRO A 665 5.50 -27.97 16.31
C PRO A 665 5.38 -29.49 16.57
N GLU A 666 6.54 -30.18 16.62
CA GLU A 666 6.62 -31.61 16.93
C GLU A 666 6.05 -31.99 18.32
N ASN A 667 6.27 -31.14 19.31
CA ASN A 667 5.94 -31.40 20.72
C ASN A 667 4.48 -31.04 21.08
N MET A 668 3.57 -31.14 20.14
CA MET A 668 2.15 -30.96 20.44
C MET A 668 1.66 -32.09 21.35
N LYS A 669 1.16 -31.77 22.54
CA LYS A 669 0.33 -32.70 23.29
C LYS A 669 -0.96 -32.91 22.50
N GLU A 670 -1.25 -34.16 22.16
CA GLU A 670 -2.50 -34.57 21.52
C GLU A 670 -3.72 -34.24 22.36
#